data_f6e93c31a9fe2f8793caf6ff53d4c498
#
_entry.id   f6e93c31a9fe2f8793caf6ff53d4c498
#
_cell.length_a   1.000
_cell.length_b   1.000
_cell.length_c   1.000
_cell.angle_alpha   90.00
_cell.angle_beta   90.00
_cell.angle_gamma   90.00
#
_symmetry.space_group_name_H-M   'P 1'
#
loop_
_entity.id
_entity.type
_entity.pdbx_description
1 polymer ?
#
loop_
_entity_poly.entity_id
_entity_poly.type
_entity_poly.pdbx_seq_one_letter_code
_entity_poly.pdbx_strand_id
1 'polypeptide(L)'
;MKPIPLLGSRRGAVLAAGTAGSLALLSLAAAGPASATAPAGPAGKVPVAQGLTRAILRGAHPAGQTPDDKPERVSFVLRPRNLAGLETQVAASMPGGPLTASQFAASYGQTPANVAALRRYLSQFGIHTDAYRDGLDVRATGTVGQFNDALAIQQDSFRLPATKGQHGAPGRPAMTVHSPRSAPLLPVSLARFVLAVFGLTTYPPGTSNAVHRPALATGAQPAATQKGDLTPADVARRYNLAPLYRQGFTGRGQTIGIITLASLRPSDAEFFWHHTLHLASAPGRIRLVNVDGGSGPVSDANGSGETTLDVEQSGALAPGAKVVVYQAPNSDAGFTDAYFQAASENVADTVSTSWGEAEDVIDTAIGAHQETPAFQAATDLAFLELGAQGQSNFVAQGDAGAFDDSDELGSTDLNVDNPGDSAWTTSAGGTTLPGRIPLSKTDSARIPRERAWSWDWLWPHWKALNGHSEASFAFSNALGGGGGYSQDEPMPGYQTAIPGITTFRGEEWLEPAAPKLFGPALLPSRWIFHPHPAAVSGTSRLGRGVPDLSTNADPETGFEEYFTGFQGSPLETGWGGTSFVAPQLNGAAAVINEAVGHRVGFWNPLIYRFAAGPGSPLHPLSQASPGNTNLFYTGSPGRVWNPATGLGTPDFAALARAFRHA
;
A
#
# COMPACT_ATOMS: atom_id res chain seq x y z
N MET A 1 -69.75 10.96 -10.39
CA MET A 1 -68.76 11.16 -9.37
C MET A 1 -67.56 11.86 -10.02
N LYS A 2 -67.20 13.02 -9.53
CA LYS A 2 -66.27 13.96 -10.19
C LYS A 2 -64.83 13.47 -10.11
N PRO A 3 -63.98 13.71 -11.15
CA PRO A 3 -62.58 13.45 -11.12
C PRO A 3 -61.81 14.64 -10.48
N ILE A 4 -60.76 14.34 -9.73
CA ILE A 4 -59.83 15.28 -9.13
C ILE A 4 -58.67 15.52 -10.13
N PRO A 5 -58.14 16.75 -10.28
CA PRO A 5 -57.25 17.11 -11.36
C PRO A 5 -55.78 16.73 -11.08
N LEU A 6 -55.11 16.32 -12.15
CA LEU A 6 -53.65 16.15 -12.25
C LEU A 6 -52.96 17.54 -12.16
N LEU A 7 -52.10 17.70 -11.19
CA LEU A 7 -51.15 18.82 -11.11
C LEU A 7 -49.83 18.45 -11.79
N GLY A 8 -49.40 19.39 -12.60
CA GLY A 8 -48.34 19.23 -13.58
C GLY A 8 -46.95 19.01 -13.00
N SER A 9 -46.18 18.31 -13.80
CA SER A 9 -44.73 18.14 -13.69
C SER A 9 -44.00 19.46 -13.74
N ARG A 10 -43.36 19.87 -12.65
CA ARG A 10 -42.25 20.81 -12.68
C ARG A 10 -40.97 20.01 -12.66
N ARG A 11 -40.26 20.04 -13.79
CA ARG A 11 -38.83 19.70 -13.85
C ARG A 11 -38.08 20.68 -12.95
N GLY A 12 -37.75 20.23 -11.76
CA GLY A 12 -36.76 20.89 -10.91
C GLY A 12 -35.39 20.35 -11.27
N ALA A 13 -34.52 21.22 -11.74
CA ALA A 13 -33.09 20.94 -11.77
C ALA A 13 -32.64 20.71 -10.32
N VAL A 14 -32.24 19.50 -10.01
CA VAL A 14 -31.52 19.21 -8.77
C VAL A 14 -30.10 19.71 -9.00
N LEU A 15 -29.84 20.92 -8.55
CA LEU A 15 -28.48 21.32 -8.19
C LEU A 15 -28.05 20.34 -7.10
N ALA A 16 -27.01 19.58 -7.37
CA ALA A 16 -26.23 18.93 -6.35
C ALA A 16 -25.67 20.02 -5.41
N ALA A 17 -26.42 20.32 -4.38
CA ALA A 17 -25.92 21.03 -3.23
C ALA A 17 -25.07 20.00 -2.45
N GLY A 18 -23.81 19.89 -2.81
CA GLY A 18 -22.83 19.39 -1.90
C GLY A 18 -22.98 20.19 -0.61
N THR A 19 -23.36 19.54 0.46
CA THR A 19 -23.25 20.11 1.79
C THR A 19 -21.76 20.33 2.02
N ALA A 20 -21.34 21.57 1.72
CA ALA A 20 -20.09 22.10 2.20
C ALA A 20 -20.18 22.15 3.74
N GLY A 21 -19.88 21.05 4.38
CA GLY A 21 -19.33 21.08 5.70
C GLY A 21 -18.01 21.85 5.55
N SER A 22 -17.99 23.06 6.06
CA SER A 22 -16.77 23.85 6.16
C SER A 22 -15.83 23.14 7.13
N LEU A 23 -15.11 22.13 6.65
CA LEU A 23 -13.84 21.74 7.22
C LEU A 23 -12.87 22.84 6.80
N ALA A 24 -12.56 23.68 7.75
CA ALA A 24 -11.49 24.66 7.62
C ALA A 24 -10.25 23.91 7.15
N LEU A 25 -9.74 24.31 5.98
CA LEU A 25 -8.39 24.04 5.55
C LEU A 25 -7.44 24.35 6.71
N LEU A 26 -7.04 23.35 7.45
CA LEU A 26 -5.80 23.38 8.20
C LEU A 26 -4.67 23.18 7.19
N SER A 27 -4.31 24.30 6.52
CA SER A 27 -2.95 24.43 6.06
C SER A 27 -2.05 24.08 7.25
N LEU A 28 -1.24 23.05 7.15
CA LEU A 28 -0.07 22.88 8.01
C LEU A 28 0.96 23.95 7.66
N ALA A 29 0.56 25.21 7.83
CA ALA A 29 1.47 26.27 8.17
C ALA A 29 1.86 25.99 9.62
N ALA A 30 3.15 25.90 9.89
CA ALA A 30 3.75 25.73 11.18
C ALA A 30 2.90 26.39 12.29
N ALA A 31 2.00 25.65 12.88
CA ALA A 31 1.29 26.08 14.08
C ALA A 31 2.31 25.98 15.20
N GLY A 32 2.81 27.10 15.63
CA GLY A 32 3.48 27.24 16.89
C GLY A 32 2.62 26.60 17.99
N PRO A 33 3.21 26.13 19.09
CA PRO A 33 2.51 25.32 20.07
C PRO A 33 1.33 26.10 20.66
N ALA A 34 0.11 25.77 20.25
CA ALA A 34 -1.08 26.14 20.99
C ALA A 34 -0.99 25.37 22.32
N SER A 35 -0.70 26.10 23.39
CA SER A 35 -0.70 25.59 24.75
C SER A 35 -2.13 25.25 25.17
N ALA A 36 -2.62 24.09 24.75
CA ALA A 36 -3.67 23.41 25.47
C ALA A 36 -3.00 22.75 26.68
N THR A 37 -3.21 23.27 27.86
CA THR A 37 -2.82 22.64 29.12
C THR A 37 -3.60 21.34 29.27
N ALA A 38 -3.04 20.23 28.71
CA ALA A 38 -3.50 18.91 29.09
C ALA A 38 -3.34 18.70 30.58
N PRO A 39 -4.26 18.02 31.30
CA PRO A 39 -4.14 17.75 32.71
C PRO A 39 -2.81 17.04 32.95
N ALA A 40 -2.01 17.62 33.87
CA ALA A 40 -0.72 17.06 34.24
C ALA A 40 -0.93 15.64 34.80
N GLY A 41 -0.43 14.65 34.07
CA GLY A 41 -0.30 13.30 34.57
C GLY A 41 0.65 13.23 35.77
N PRO A 42 0.90 12.04 36.34
CA PRO A 42 1.76 11.92 37.51
C PRO A 42 3.09 12.63 37.27
N ALA A 43 3.42 13.51 38.22
CA ALA A 43 4.51 14.50 38.26
C ALA A 43 5.45 14.54 37.03
N GLY A 44 5.15 15.44 36.07
CA GLY A 44 6.07 15.75 34.97
C GLY A 44 6.07 14.81 33.76
N LYS A 45 5.10 13.91 33.62
CA LYS A 45 4.86 13.12 32.41
C LYS A 45 3.72 13.73 31.58
N VAL A 46 3.80 13.58 30.27
CA VAL A 46 2.78 14.03 29.30
C VAL A 46 2.44 12.89 28.34
N PRO A 47 1.23 12.89 27.75
CA PRO A 47 0.86 11.92 26.72
C PRO A 47 1.78 12.03 25.48
N VAL A 48 2.10 10.88 24.90
CA VAL A 48 2.72 10.77 23.59
C VAL A 48 1.77 10.02 22.65
N ALA A 49 1.88 10.28 21.34
CA ALA A 49 1.11 9.56 20.35
C ALA A 49 1.46 8.07 20.36
N GLN A 50 0.50 7.24 19.99
CA GLN A 50 0.68 5.83 19.66
C GLN A 50 0.04 5.60 18.29
N GLY A 51 0.33 4.50 17.61
CA GLY A 51 -0.38 4.15 16.37
C GLY A 51 -1.81 3.74 16.68
N LEU A 52 -2.05 2.45 16.70
CA LEU A 52 -3.35 1.88 17.04
C LEU A 52 -3.71 2.09 18.51
N THR A 53 -4.93 2.55 18.75
CA THR A 53 -5.45 2.76 20.12
C THR A 53 -6.44 1.66 20.51
N ARG A 54 -6.80 1.61 21.79
CA ARG A 54 -7.80 0.67 22.30
C ARG A 54 -9.14 0.75 21.57
N ALA A 55 -9.49 1.88 21.00
CA ALA A 55 -10.79 2.09 20.39
C ALA A 55 -11.00 1.21 19.15
N ILE A 56 -9.94 0.75 18.45
CA ILE A 56 -10.02 -0.21 17.35
C ILE A 56 -10.58 -1.57 17.80
N LEU A 57 -10.48 -1.88 19.08
CA LEU A 57 -11.00 -3.12 19.68
C LEU A 57 -12.46 -2.97 20.16
N ARG A 58 -13.14 -1.89 19.81
CA ARG A 58 -14.56 -1.70 20.15
C ARG A 58 -15.40 -2.80 19.49
N GLY A 59 -16.11 -3.57 20.31
CA GLY A 59 -16.87 -4.75 19.84
C GLY A 59 -16.13 -6.09 19.96
N ALA A 60 -14.83 -6.09 20.24
CA ALA A 60 -14.10 -7.30 20.60
C ALA A 60 -14.52 -7.80 22.00
N HIS A 61 -14.38 -9.10 22.23
CA HIS A 61 -14.76 -9.70 23.52
C HIS A 61 -13.66 -9.48 24.56
N PRO A 62 -13.91 -8.74 25.67
CA PRO A 62 -12.94 -8.59 26.75
C PRO A 62 -12.48 -9.95 27.29
N ALA A 63 -11.18 -10.11 27.50
CA ALA A 63 -10.56 -11.33 28.03
C ALA A 63 -9.82 -11.10 29.37
N GLY A 64 -10.03 -9.96 30.01
CA GLY A 64 -9.43 -9.58 31.27
C GLY A 64 -8.15 -8.76 31.13
N GLN A 65 -7.48 -8.51 32.25
CA GLN A 65 -6.20 -7.80 32.26
C GLN A 65 -5.13 -8.65 31.57
N THR A 66 -4.27 -8.02 30.77
CA THR A 66 -3.13 -8.70 30.17
C THR A 66 -2.13 -9.08 31.26
N PRO A 67 -1.63 -10.32 31.31
CA PRO A 67 -0.64 -10.75 32.32
C PRO A 67 0.62 -9.89 32.25
N ASP A 68 1.11 -9.44 33.41
CA ASP A 68 2.27 -8.56 33.53
C ASP A 68 3.58 -9.22 33.05
N ASP A 69 3.68 -10.54 33.09
CA ASP A 69 4.83 -11.34 32.64
C ASP A 69 4.82 -11.65 31.14
N LYS A 70 3.74 -11.28 30.41
CA LYS A 70 3.65 -11.49 28.98
C LYS A 70 4.74 -10.68 28.26
N PRO A 71 5.55 -11.32 27.40
CA PRO A 71 6.52 -10.59 26.57
C PRO A 71 5.85 -9.57 25.65
N GLU A 72 6.46 -8.41 25.54
CA GLU A 72 6.01 -7.31 24.70
C GLU A 72 7.16 -6.64 23.98
N ARG A 73 6.91 -6.18 22.75
CA ARG A 73 7.80 -5.37 21.94
C ARG A 73 7.11 -4.08 21.58
N VAL A 74 7.85 -2.99 21.72
CA VAL A 74 7.35 -1.63 21.53
C VAL A 74 8.41 -0.86 20.74
N SER A 75 7.99 -0.09 19.77
CA SER A 75 8.84 0.79 18.99
C SER A 75 8.63 2.25 19.39
N PHE A 76 9.73 2.99 19.60
CA PHE A 76 9.72 4.42 19.88
C PHE A 76 10.26 5.14 18.66
N VAL A 77 9.37 5.60 17.77
CA VAL A 77 9.77 6.41 16.62
C VAL A 77 10.07 7.84 17.07
N LEU A 78 11.20 8.34 16.63
CA LEU A 78 11.74 9.64 17.06
C LEU A 78 11.59 10.68 15.95
N ARG A 79 11.36 11.92 16.32
CA ARG A 79 11.25 13.04 15.39
C ARG A 79 12.61 13.32 14.74
N PRO A 80 12.70 13.49 13.40
CA PRO A 80 13.94 13.92 12.78
C PRO A 80 14.28 15.34 13.22
N ARG A 81 15.57 15.69 13.19
CA ARG A 81 16.04 17.03 13.58
C ARG A 81 15.67 18.14 12.59
N ASN A 82 15.47 17.79 11.32
CA ASN A 82 15.18 18.74 10.25
C ASN A 82 14.32 18.08 9.17
N LEU A 83 13.04 17.83 9.47
CA LEU A 83 12.11 17.19 8.53
C LEU A 83 11.99 17.99 7.24
N ALA A 84 11.69 19.29 7.30
CA ALA A 84 11.51 20.13 6.12
C ALA A 84 12.75 20.18 5.21
N GLY A 85 13.94 20.12 5.79
CA GLY A 85 15.18 20.01 5.01
C GLY A 85 15.33 18.65 4.33
N LEU A 86 14.90 17.56 4.99
CA LEU A 86 14.89 16.21 4.42
C LEU A 86 13.91 16.13 3.24
N GLU A 87 12.68 16.55 3.43
CA GLU A 87 11.65 16.61 2.39
C GLU A 87 12.13 17.40 1.16
N THR A 88 12.72 18.58 1.39
CA THR A 88 13.27 19.41 0.30
C THR A 88 14.34 18.68 -0.50
N GLN A 89 15.28 17.97 0.17
CA GLN A 89 16.36 17.25 -0.49
C GLN A 89 15.84 16.05 -1.29
N VAL A 90 14.92 15.27 -0.72
CA VAL A 90 14.34 14.10 -1.38
C VAL A 90 13.48 14.53 -2.57
N ALA A 91 12.64 15.56 -2.43
CA ALA A 91 11.85 16.12 -3.52
C ALA A 91 12.70 16.68 -4.67
N ALA A 92 13.91 17.13 -4.37
CA ALA A 92 14.90 17.57 -5.38
C ALA A 92 15.77 16.43 -5.94
N SER A 93 15.43 15.15 -5.68
CA SER A 93 16.20 13.97 -6.09
C SER A 93 17.65 13.99 -5.60
N MET A 94 17.87 14.46 -4.36
CA MET A 94 19.17 14.45 -3.69
C MET A 94 20.31 15.09 -4.54
N PRO A 95 20.29 16.40 -4.78
CA PRO A 95 21.27 17.04 -5.68
C PRO A 95 22.74 16.83 -5.30
N GLY A 96 23.02 16.54 -4.02
CA GLY A 96 24.36 16.20 -3.51
C GLY A 96 24.72 14.71 -3.62
N GLY A 97 23.86 13.90 -4.22
CA GLY A 97 23.94 12.43 -4.23
C GLY A 97 23.32 11.79 -2.97
N PRO A 98 23.11 10.46 -3.02
CA PRO A 98 22.49 9.74 -1.91
C PRO A 98 23.40 9.73 -0.67
N LEU A 99 22.76 9.77 0.50
CA LEU A 99 23.45 9.72 1.79
C LEU A 99 23.76 8.27 2.17
N THR A 100 24.89 8.07 2.84
CA THR A 100 25.11 6.84 3.62
C THR A 100 24.25 6.89 4.89
N ALA A 101 23.94 5.73 5.49
CA ALA A 101 23.21 5.66 6.76
C ALA A 101 23.85 6.53 7.86
N SER A 102 25.19 6.59 7.90
CA SER A 102 25.90 7.44 8.87
C SER A 102 25.74 8.94 8.58
N GLN A 103 25.73 9.35 7.30
CA GLN A 103 25.50 10.73 6.91
C GLN A 103 24.04 11.14 7.19
N PHE A 104 23.10 10.24 6.91
CA PHE A 104 21.69 10.44 7.23
C PHE A 104 21.50 10.64 8.74
N ALA A 105 22.00 9.71 9.57
CA ALA A 105 21.97 9.82 11.03
C ALA A 105 22.57 11.14 11.54
N ALA A 106 23.72 11.55 10.97
CA ALA A 106 24.39 12.81 11.35
C ALA A 106 23.57 14.05 10.97
N SER A 107 22.82 14.02 9.86
CA SER A 107 22.05 15.18 9.36
C SER A 107 20.63 15.25 9.95
N TYR A 108 19.95 14.12 10.02
CA TYR A 108 18.49 14.05 10.27
C TYR A 108 18.13 13.22 11.51
N GLY A 109 18.88 12.17 11.85
CA GLY A 109 18.62 11.34 13.02
C GLY A 109 18.68 12.09 14.34
N GLN A 110 18.05 11.58 15.38
CA GLN A 110 18.13 12.17 16.71
C GLN A 110 19.56 12.19 17.28
N THR A 111 19.82 13.12 18.18
CA THR A 111 21.13 13.20 18.82
C THR A 111 21.41 11.94 19.65
N PRO A 112 22.67 11.45 19.67
CA PRO A 112 23.03 10.32 20.54
C PRO A 112 22.68 10.56 22.02
N ALA A 113 22.68 11.81 22.46
CA ALA A 113 22.30 12.19 23.82
C ALA A 113 20.81 11.94 24.11
N ASN A 114 19.91 12.27 23.16
CA ASN A 114 18.48 12.04 23.28
C ASN A 114 18.15 10.54 23.23
N VAL A 115 18.74 9.80 22.26
CA VAL A 115 18.62 8.34 22.18
C VAL A 115 19.09 7.68 23.48
N ALA A 116 20.24 8.06 24.00
CA ALA A 116 20.77 7.55 25.26
C ALA A 116 19.91 7.94 26.46
N ALA A 117 19.25 9.11 26.45
CA ALA A 117 18.32 9.52 27.52
C ALA A 117 17.08 8.63 27.55
N LEU A 118 16.48 8.34 26.38
CA LEU A 118 15.33 7.41 26.28
C LEU A 118 15.74 6.01 26.75
N ARG A 119 16.86 5.49 26.26
CA ARG A 119 17.36 4.15 26.64
C ARG A 119 17.62 4.05 28.14
N ARG A 120 18.25 5.06 28.78
CA ARG A 120 18.46 5.10 30.24
C ARG A 120 17.12 5.15 31.02
N TYR A 121 16.15 5.87 30.49
CA TYR A 121 14.82 5.90 31.13
C TYR A 121 14.17 4.51 31.12
N LEU A 122 14.12 3.87 29.98
CA LEU A 122 13.50 2.56 29.81
C LEU A 122 14.25 1.46 30.60
N SER A 123 15.57 1.54 30.69
CA SER A 123 16.36 0.57 31.45
C SER A 123 16.11 0.60 32.96
N GLN A 124 15.58 1.71 33.53
CA GLN A 124 15.17 1.79 34.94
C GLN A 124 14.01 0.85 35.27
N PHE A 125 13.24 0.45 34.26
CA PHE A 125 12.13 -0.49 34.33
C PHE A 125 12.50 -1.91 33.87
N GLY A 126 13.80 -2.17 33.59
CA GLY A 126 14.26 -3.47 33.11
C GLY A 126 13.97 -3.72 31.63
N ILE A 127 13.57 -2.70 30.88
CA ILE A 127 13.31 -2.79 29.44
C ILE A 127 14.64 -2.73 28.69
N HIS A 128 14.85 -3.69 27.80
CA HIS A 128 16.01 -3.73 26.88
C HIS A 128 15.71 -2.92 25.63
N THR A 129 16.71 -2.20 25.12
CA THR A 129 16.53 -1.33 23.95
C THR A 129 17.63 -1.54 22.95
N ASP A 130 17.26 -1.53 21.67
CA ASP A 130 18.14 -1.53 20.52
C ASP A 130 17.72 -0.38 19.59
N ALA A 131 18.66 0.52 19.28
CA ALA A 131 18.38 1.69 18.44
C ALA A 131 18.93 1.43 17.04
N TYR A 132 18.15 1.76 16.02
CA TYR A 132 18.61 1.76 14.65
C TYR A 132 19.73 2.80 14.45
N ARG A 133 20.58 2.58 13.43
CA ARG A 133 21.76 3.42 13.17
C ARG A 133 21.40 4.83 12.76
N ASP A 134 20.23 5.00 12.13
CA ASP A 134 19.68 6.29 11.73
C ASP A 134 19.33 7.20 12.93
N GLY A 135 19.09 6.60 14.09
CA GLY A 135 18.67 7.31 15.31
C GLY A 135 17.22 7.81 15.25
N LEU A 136 16.38 7.22 14.41
CA LEU A 136 14.97 7.58 14.27
C LEU A 136 14.03 6.56 14.88
N ASP A 137 14.52 5.35 15.15
CA ASP A 137 13.73 4.36 15.84
C ASP A 137 14.50 3.61 16.92
N VAL A 138 13.82 3.35 18.05
CA VAL A 138 14.33 2.62 19.21
C VAL A 138 13.37 1.50 19.55
N ARG A 139 13.74 0.28 19.16
CA ARG A 139 13.03 -0.93 19.56
C ARG A 139 13.26 -1.23 21.02
N ALA A 140 12.20 -1.60 21.71
CA ALA A 140 12.22 -1.93 23.13
C ALA A 140 11.58 -3.29 23.39
N THR A 141 12.22 -4.14 24.18
CA THR A 141 11.70 -5.44 24.57
C THR A 141 11.64 -5.57 26.08
N GLY A 142 10.53 -6.08 26.56
CA GLY A 142 10.28 -6.23 27.98
C GLY A 142 9.05 -7.09 28.21
N THR A 143 8.38 -6.85 29.34
CA THR A 143 7.08 -7.45 29.65
C THR A 143 6.01 -6.37 29.72
N VAL A 144 4.75 -6.77 29.59
CA VAL A 144 3.58 -5.87 29.73
C VAL A 144 3.66 -5.07 31.03
N GLY A 145 4.00 -5.68 32.17
CA GLY A 145 4.15 -4.99 33.43
C GLY A 145 5.25 -3.92 33.42
N GLN A 146 6.40 -4.21 32.81
CA GLN A 146 7.48 -3.24 32.67
C GLN A 146 7.07 -2.02 31.82
N PHE A 147 6.35 -2.23 30.72
CA PHE A 147 5.82 -1.12 29.90
C PHE A 147 4.69 -0.38 30.61
N ASN A 148 3.82 -1.09 31.36
CA ASN A 148 2.80 -0.44 32.19
C ASN A 148 3.43 0.56 33.16
N ASP A 149 4.50 0.17 33.86
CA ASP A 149 5.21 1.03 34.80
C ASP A 149 5.95 2.19 34.10
N ALA A 150 6.68 1.89 33.04
CA ALA A 150 7.46 2.89 32.27
C ALA A 150 6.55 3.97 31.68
N LEU A 151 5.43 3.57 31.08
CA LEU A 151 4.54 4.45 30.33
C LEU A 151 3.32 4.92 31.14
N ALA A 152 3.21 4.49 32.38
CA ALA A 152 2.08 4.79 33.30
C ALA A 152 0.72 4.41 32.67
N ILE A 153 0.63 3.21 32.10
CA ILE A 153 -0.57 2.65 31.47
C ILE A 153 -0.99 1.35 32.16
N GLN A 154 -2.15 0.84 31.78
CA GLN A 154 -2.59 -0.53 32.06
C GLN A 154 -3.15 -1.15 30.79
N GLN A 155 -2.86 -2.43 30.54
CA GLN A 155 -3.25 -3.14 29.33
C GLN A 155 -4.28 -4.24 29.62
N ASP A 156 -5.29 -4.36 28.74
CA ASP A 156 -6.29 -5.42 28.76
C ASP A 156 -6.20 -6.27 27.50
N SER A 157 -6.57 -7.54 27.65
CA SER A 157 -6.67 -8.51 26.56
C SER A 157 -8.09 -8.59 26.00
N PHE A 158 -8.18 -8.89 24.69
CA PHE A 158 -9.41 -9.00 23.93
C PHE A 158 -9.34 -10.21 22.99
N ARG A 159 -10.47 -10.87 22.77
CA ARG A 159 -10.62 -11.92 21.75
C ARG A 159 -11.25 -11.35 20.50
N LEU A 160 -10.56 -11.48 19.38
CA LEU A 160 -11.08 -11.22 18.05
C LEU A 160 -11.64 -12.51 17.46
N PRO A 161 -12.85 -12.50 16.84
CA PRO A 161 -13.37 -13.65 16.12
C PRO A 161 -12.55 -13.92 14.85
N ALA A 162 -12.69 -15.13 14.31
CA ALA A 162 -12.20 -15.42 12.96
C ALA A 162 -13.00 -14.61 11.94
N THR A 163 -12.32 -14.13 10.90
CA THR A 163 -12.95 -13.50 9.73
C THR A 163 -13.04 -14.50 8.57
N LYS A 164 -13.94 -14.25 7.63
CA LYS A 164 -14.00 -15.00 6.38
C LYS A 164 -13.06 -14.36 5.38
N GLY A 165 -12.43 -15.19 4.52
CA GLY A 165 -11.66 -14.68 3.40
C GLY A 165 -12.56 -14.04 2.34
N GLN A 166 -11.98 -13.13 1.56
CA GLN A 166 -12.64 -12.44 0.45
C GLN A 166 -11.70 -12.43 -0.77
N HIS A 167 -12.27 -12.44 -1.96
CA HIS A 167 -11.54 -12.29 -3.25
C HIS A 167 -10.31 -13.20 -3.46
N GLY A 168 -10.32 -14.38 -2.85
CA GLY A 168 -9.20 -15.33 -2.90
C GLY A 168 -8.27 -15.26 -1.70
N ALA A 169 -8.25 -14.14 -0.97
CA ALA A 169 -7.50 -14.05 0.28
C ALA A 169 -8.15 -14.90 1.38
N PRO A 170 -7.37 -15.68 2.16
CA PRO A 170 -7.90 -16.48 3.26
C PRO A 170 -8.36 -15.60 4.42
N GLY A 171 -9.40 -16.04 5.14
CA GLY A 171 -9.85 -15.37 6.34
C GLY A 171 -8.87 -15.50 7.50
N ARG A 172 -8.86 -14.52 8.39
CA ARG A 172 -8.01 -14.51 9.57
C ARG A 172 -8.56 -15.47 10.66
N PRO A 173 -7.71 -16.28 11.32
CA PRO A 173 -8.14 -17.10 12.44
C PRO A 173 -8.52 -16.25 13.67
N ALA A 174 -9.31 -16.83 14.60
CA ALA A 174 -9.58 -16.18 15.88
C ALA A 174 -8.27 -15.99 16.67
N MET A 175 -8.10 -14.82 17.28
CA MET A 175 -6.87 -14.48 18.00
C MET A 175 -7.13 -13.67 19.28
N THR A 176 -6.10 -13.58 20.12
CA THR A 176 -6.13 -12.71 21.32
C THR A 176 -5.12 -11.60 21.16
N VAL A 177 -5.61 -10.37 21.26
CA VAL A 177 -4.83 -9.14 21.20
C VAL A 177 -4.90 -8.39 22.54
N HIS A 178 -4.04 -7.40 22.74
CA HIS A 178 -4.11 -6.51 23.91
C HIS A 178 -3.95 -5.05 23.50
N SER A 179 -4.34 -4.15 24.41
CA SER A 179 -4.25 -2.70 24.20
C SER A 179 -4.25 -1.96 25.54
N PRO A 180 -3.57 -0.80 25.64
CA PRO A 180 -3.59 0.04 26.83
C PRO A 180 -4.97 0.70 27.03
N ARG A 181 -5.28 1.01 28.30
CA ARG A 181 -6.51 1.73 28.68
C ARG A 181 -6.45 3.22 28.38
N SER A 182 -5.25 3.77 28.29
CA SER A 182 -4.98 5.19 28.10
C SER A 182 -3.73 5.40 27.25
N ALA A 183 -3.57 6.59 26.70
CA ALA A 183 -2.36 6.97 25.99
C ALA A 183 -1.11 6.81 26.87
N PRO A 184 0.03 6.37 26.30
CA PRO A 184 1.29 6.25 27.01
C PRO A 184 1.82 7.62 27.45
N LEU A 185 2.43 7.68 28.64
CA LEU A 185 2.97 8.90 29.22
C LEU A 185 4.50 8.82 29.31
N LEU A 186 5.19 9.85 28.84
CA LEU A 186 6.64 10.02 29.00
C LEU A 186 6.98 11.31 29.73
N PRO A 187 8.15 11.38 30.44
CA PRO A 187 8.68 12.64 30.92
C PRO A 187 8.75 13.69 29.79
N VAL A 188 8.37 14.94 30.06
CA VAL A 188 8.36 16.04 29.07
C VAL A 188 9.69 16.15 28.32
N SER A 189 10.82 15.91 29.00
CA SER A 189 12.14 15.93 28.39
C SER A 189 12.37 14.86 27.31
N LEU A 190 11.64 13.75 27.36
CA LEU A 190 11.67 12.68 26.36
C LEU A 190 10.56 12.84 25.31
N ALA A 191 9.34 13.15 25.74
CA ALA A 191 8.18 13.29 24.87
C ALA A 191 8.41 14.31 23.72
N ARG A 192 9.22 15.35 23.96
CA ARG A 192 9.50 16.38 22.93
C ARG A 192 10.16 15.86 21.65
N PHE A 193 10.90 14.75 21.70
CA PHE A 193 11.58 14.17 20.55
C PHE A 193 11.07 12.78 20.18
N VAL A 194 10.10 12.22 20.90
CA VAL A 194 9.37 11.01 20.50
C VAL A 194 8.23 11.42 19.58
N LEU A 195 8.14 10.83 18.39
CA LEU A 195 7.03 11.02 17.45
C LEU A 195 5.82 10.21 17.93
N ALA A 196 6.04 8.90 18.12
CA ALA A 196 5.01 7.97 18.58
C ALA A 196 5.63 6.74 19.27
N VAL A 197 4.75 5.97 19.92
CA VAL A 197 5.04 4.67 20.55
C VAL A 197 4.12 3.64 19.93
N PHE A 198 4.65 2.68 19.19
CA PHE A 198 3.92 1.63 18.49
C PHE A 198 4.06 0.28 19.18
N GLY A 199 3.12 -0.65 18.90
CA GLY A 199 3.16 -2.02 19.43
C GLY A 199 2.43 -2.23 20.76
N LEU A 200 1.88 -1.17 21.37
CA LEU A 200 1.07 -1.30 22.60
C LEU A 200 -0.32 -1.88 22.32
N THR A 201 -0.82 -1.75 21.09
CA THR A 201 -2.05 -2.39 20.61
C THR A 201 -1.67 -3.40 19.54
N THR A 202 -1.88 -4.69 19.84
CA THR A 202 -1.42 -5.80 18.98
C THR A 202 -2.48 -6.24 17.95
N TYR A 203 -3.33 -5.35 17.49
CA TYR A 203 -4.26 -5.58 16.39
C TYR A 203 -3.47 -5.68 15.07
N PRO A 204 -3.76 -6.65 14.18
CA PRO A 204 -3.13 -6.75 12.87
C PRO A 204 -3.90 -5.89 11.84
N PRO A 205 -3.38 -4.70 11.46
CA PRO A 205 -4.08 -3.80 10.54
C PRO A 205 -3.87 -4.18 9.07
N GLY A 206 -2.66 -4.60 8.67
CA GLY A 206 -2.29 -4.72 7.28
C GLY A 206 -3.03 -5.83 6.54
N THR A 207 -3.47 -5.53 5.33
CA THR A 207 -4.10 -6.42 4.36
C THR A 207 -3.19 -6.66 3.16
N SER A 208 -3.43 -7.74 2.41
CA SER A 208 -2.70 -8.13 1.21
C SER A 208 -3.48 -7.66 -0.01
N ASN A 209 -2.79 -7.09 -0.99
CA ASN A 209 -3.35 -6.61 -2.25
C ASN A 209 -3.17 -7.62 -3.40
N ALA A 210 -3.27 -8.93 -3.12
CA ALA A 210 -3.29 -9.99 -4.14
C ALA A 210 -4.70 -10.53 -4.36
N VAL A 211 -5.07 -10.68 -5.62
CA VAL A 211 -6.40 -11.16 -6.03
C VAL A 211 -6.27 -12.38 -6.93
N HIS A 212 -7.06 -13.39 -6.61
CA HIS A 212 -7.20 -14.57 -7.46
C HIS A 212 -8.45 -14.49 -8.34
N ARG A 213 -8.35 -15.03 -9.55
CA ARG A 213 -9.48 -15.14 -10.50
C ARG A 213 -10.68 -15.82 -9.84
N PRO A 214 -11.91 -15.29 -10.00
CA PRO A 214 -13.09 -15.86 -9.35
C PRO A 214 -13.35 -17.28 -9.85
N ALA A 215 -13.70 -18.18 -8.94
CA ALA A 215 -14.11 -19.53 -9.29
C ALA A 215 -15.41 -19.47 -10.10
N LEU A 216 -15.37 -19.90 -11.37
CA LEU A 216 -16.56 -20.04 -12.19
C LEU A 216 -17.43 -21.18 -11.66
N ALA A 217 -18.70 -20.92 -11.34
CA ALA A 217 -19.63 -21.87 -10.73
C ALA A 217 -19.99 -23.08 -11.63
N THR A 218 -19.44 -23.19 -12.82
CA THR A 218 -19.76 -24.22 -13.82
C THR A 218 -19.07 -25.55 -13.63
N GLY A 219 -18.44 -25.84 -12.47
CA GLY A 219 -17.74 -27.12 -12.23
C GLY A 219 -16.55 -27.36 -13.17
N ALA A 220 -16.14 -26.37 -13.92
CA ALA A 220 -14.83 -26.36 -14.54
C ALA A 220 -13.84 -26.22 -13.40
N GLN A 221 -13.09 -27.30 -13.11
CA GLN A 221 -11.88 -27.15 -12.31
C GLN A 221 -11.08 -26.01 -12.90
N PRO A 222 -10.37 -25.20 -12.08
CA PRO A 222 -9.34 -24.32 -12.60
C PRO A 222 -8.50 -25.21 -13.51
N ALA A 223 -8.51 -24.94 -14.83
CA ALA A 223 -7.71 -25.74 -15.74
C ALA A 223 -6.28 -25.54 -15.27
N ALA A 224 -5.68 -26.58 -14.72
CA ALA A 224 -4.25 -26.60 -14.51
C ALA A 224 -3.61 -26.06 -15.79
N THR A 225 -2.96 -24.90 -15.69
CA THR A 225 -2.35 -24.15 -16.79
C THR A 225 -3.33 -23.75 -17.89
N GLN A 226 -4.10 -22.69 -17.72
CA GLN A 226 -4.65 -22.02 -18.90
C GLN A 226 -3.46 -21.53 -19.72
N LYS A 227 -3.39 -22.00 -20.96
CA LYS A 227 -2.37 -21.57 -21.92
C LYS A 227 -2.54 -20.06 -22.15
N GLY A 228 -1.75 -19.25 -21.45
CA GLY A 228 -1.85 -17.79 -21.56
C GLY A 228 -1.59 -17.02 -20.25
N ASP A 229 -1.41 -17.68 -19.11
CA ASP A 229 -0.99 -16.99 -17.92
C ASP A 229 0.44 -16.45 -18.05
N LEU A 230 0.68 -15.28 -17.46
CA LEU A 230 1.90 -14.53 -17.70
C LEU A 230 3.01 -14.99 -16.75
N THR A 231 4.21 -14.94 -17.27
CA THR A 231 5.44 -15.07 -16.51
C THR A 231 6.15 -13.71 -16.40
N PRO A 232 7.11 -13.54 -15.47
CA PRO A 232 7.95 -12.34 -15.43
C PRO A 232 8.69 -12.05 -16.73
N ALA A 233 8.99 -13.08 -17.56
CA ALA A 233 9.57 -12.89 -18.88
C ALA A 233 8.59 -12.21 -19.86
N ASP A 234 7.29 -12.42 -19.72
CA ASP A 234 6.27 -11.73 -20.51
C ASP A 234 6.19 -10.26 -20.12
N VAL A 235 6.26 -9.95 -18.83
CA VAL A 235 6.37 -8.59 -18.29
C VAL A 235 7.60 -7.88 -18.87
N ALA A 236 8.76 -8.53 -18.82
CA ALA A 236 10.01 -7.99 -19.35
C ALA A 236 9.93 -7.68 -20.85
N ARG A 237 9.22 -8.51 -21.63
CA ARG A 237 8.96 -8.25 -23.07
C ARG A 237 7.98 -7.11 -23.27
N ARG A 238 6.88 -7.13 -22.52
CA ARG A 238 5.76 -6.18 -22.66
C ARG A 238 6.18 -4.76 -22.36
N TYR A 239 6.87 -4.56 -21.26
CA TYR A 239 7.29 -3.24 -20.77
C TYR A 239 8.75 -2.93 -21.10
N ASN A 240 9.27 -3.60 -22.16
CA ASN A 240 10.56 -3.32 -22.80
C ASN A 240 11.78 -3.38 -21.87
N LEU A 241 11.79 -4.30 -20.87
CA LEU A 241 12.98 -4.59 -20.06
C LEU A 241 13.98 -5.49 -20.79
N ALA A 242 13.50 -6.38 -21.66
CA ALA A 242 14.31 -7.37 -22.39
C ALA A 242 15.53 -6.80 -23.16
N PRO A 243 15.54 -5.55 -23.69
CA PRO A 243 16.74 -4.96 -24.27
C PRO A 243 17.89 -4.81 -23.28
N LEU A 244 17.63 -4.61 -22.00
CA LEU A 244 18.66 -4.52 -20.96
C LEU A 244 19.30 -5.90 -20.72
N TYR A 245 18.51 -6.97 -20.70
CA TYR A 245 19.04 -8.34 -20.61
C TYR A 245 19.97 -8.68 -21.77
N ARG A 246 19.63 -8.27 -23.02
CA ARG A 246 20.50 -8.46 -24.18
C ARG A 246 21.84 -7.71 -24.09
N GLN A 247 21.88 -6.69 -23.26
CA GLN A 247 23.12 -5.94 -22.93
C GLN A 247 23.87 -6.55 -21.74
N GLY A 248 23.34 -7.61 -21.11
CA GLY A 248 23.93 -8.31 -19.99
C GLY A 248 23.52 -7.80 -18.60
N PHE A 249 22.59 -6.83 -18.53
CA PHE A 249 22.08 -6.32 -17.26
C PHE A 249 20.98 -7.24 -16.72
N THR A 250 21.15 -7.72 -15.51
CA THR A 250 20.26 -8.70 -14.86
C THR A 250 19.97 -8.35 -13.38
N GLY A 251 20.37 -7.15 -12.94
CA GLY A 251 20.35 -6.74 -11.54
C GLY A 251 21.60 -7.17 -10.77
N ARG A 252 22.69 -7.55 -11.47
CA ARG A 252 23.93 -7.98 -10.82
C ARG A 252 24.53 -6.87 -9.97
N GLY A 253 24.92 -7.23 -8.73
CA GLY A 253 25.46 -6.28 -7.75
C GLY A 253 24.38 -5.51 -7.01
N GLN A 254 23.10 -5.67 -7.39
CA GLN A 254 21.98 -5.05 -6.71
C GLN A 254 21.37 -5.98 -5.66
N THR A 255 20.69 -5.39 -4.70
CA THR A 255 19.89 -6.09 -3.68
C THR A 255 18.48 -5.53 -3.68
N ILE A 256 17.51 -6.41 -3.86
CA ILE A 256 16.08 -6.13 -3.76
C ILE A 256 15.65 -6.31 -2.30
N GLY A 257 14.93 -5.35 -1.72
CA GLY A 257 14.26 -5.45 -0.43
C GLY A 257 12.77 -5.73 -0.60
N ILE A 258 12.25 -6.65 0.18
CA ILE A 258 10.80 -6.92 0.30
C ILE A 258 10.40 -6.63 1.74
N ILE A 259 9.47 -5.72 1.94
CA ILE A 259 8.84 -5.44 3.23
C ILE A 259 7.54 -6.22 3.30
N THR A 260 7.38 -7.06 4.31
CA THR A 260 6.22 -7.94 4.38
C THR A 260 5.81 -8.25 5.83
N LEU A 261 4.53 -8.55 6.00
CA LEU A 261 3.92 -8.91 7.27
C LEU A 261 3.65 -10.42 7.40
N ALA A 262 4.15 -11.21 6.45
CA ALA A 262 4.06 -12.66 6.48
C ALA A 262 5.41 -13.34 6.18
N SER A 263 5.54 -14.60 6.55
CA SER A 263 6.74 -15.42 6.32
C SER A 263 6.64 -16.15 4.99
N LEU A 264 7.79 -16.46 4.39
CA LEU A 264 7.84 -17.35 3.21
C LEU A 264 8.79 -18.54 3.45
N ARG A 265 8.70 -19.52 2.56
CA ARG A 265 9.73 -20.56 2.36
C ARG A 265 10.59 -20.16 1.18
N PRO A 266 11.87 -19.83 1.36
CA PRO A 266 12.75 -19.49 0.23
C PRO A 266 12.79 -20.58 -0.86
N SER A 267 12.60 -21.83 -0.48
CA SER A 267 12.54 -22.96 -1.42
C SER A 267 11.41 -22.85 -2.45
N ASP A 268 10.31 -22.19 -2.13
CA ASP A 268 9.17 -22.06 -3.04
C ASP A 268 9.54 -21.09 -4.18
N ALA A 269 10.05 -19.92 -3.87
CA ALA A 269 10.53 -18.97 -4.88
C ALA A 269 11.73 -19.53 -5.67
N GLU A 270 12.68 -20.23 -5.03
CA GLU A 270 13.78 -20.90 -5.74
C GLU A 270 13.27 -21.99 -6.67
N PHE A 271 12.25 -22.78 -6.27
CA PHE A 271 11.60 -23.76 -7.15
C PHE A 271 10.95 -23.09 -8.35
N PHE A 272 10.18 -22.00 -8.12
CA PHE A 272 9.54 -21.24 -9.20
C PHE A 272 10.58 -20.75 -10.21
N TRP A 273 11.65 -20.12 -9.77
CA TRP A 273 12.68 -19.61 -10.66
C TRP A 273 13.39 -20.71 -11.46
N HIS A 274 13.79 -21.81 -10.80
CA HIS A 274 14.63 -22.83 -11.43
C HIS A 274 13.84 -23.88 -12.19
N HIS A 275 12.69 -24.30 -11.65
CA HIS A 275 11.93 -25.42 -12.21
C HIS A 275 10.74 -24.98 -13.05
N THR A 276 10.05 -23.88 -12.68
CA THR A 276 8.92 -23.38 -13.47
C THR A 276 9.39 -22.45 -14.58
N LEU A 277 10.22 -21.47 -14.24
CA LEU A 277 10.70 -20.46 -15.20
C LEU A 277 12.00 -20.83 -15.90
N HIS A 278 12.71 -21.87 -15.47
CA HIS A 278 14.02 -22.28 -15.99
C HIS A 278 15.07 -21.16 -16.00
N LEU A 279 15.03 -20.27 -15.02
CA LEU A 279 15.97 -19.17 -14.91
C LEU A 279 17.35 -19.64 -14.46
N ALA A 280 18.40 -19.16 -15.10
CA ALA A 280 19.77 -19.32 -14.68
C ALA A 280 20.11 -18.27 -13.62
N SER A 281 19.71 -18.50 -12.37
CA SER A 281 20.06 -17.67 -11.21
C SER A 281 20.87 -18.47 -10.19
N ALA A 282 21.68 -17.77 -9.38
CA ALA A 282 22.43 -18.42 -8.31
C ALA A 282 21.49 -18.92 -7.21
N PRO A 283 21.69 -20.12 -6.65
CA PRO A 283 20.91 -20.57 -5.48
C PRO A 283 21.30 -19.76 -4.25
N GLY A 284 20.38 -19.71 -3.26
CA GLY A 284 20.64 -19.10 -1.95
C GLY A 284 20.82 -17.58 -2.00
N ARG A 285 20.20 -16.90 -2.96
CA ARG A 285 20.23 -15.44 -3.07
C ARG A 285 19.19 -14.73 -2.20
N ILE A 286 18.32 -15.47 -1.50
CA ILE A 286 17.32 -14.94 -0.58
C ILE A 286 17.88 -14.93 0.84
N ARG A 287 17.83 -13.76 1.50
CA ARG A 287 18.14 -13.59 2.92
C ARG A 287 16.89 -13.17 3.66
N LEU A 288 16.50 -13.89 4.71
CA LEU A 288 15.40 -13.50 5.59
C LEU A 288 15.93 -12.65 6.76
N VAL A 289 15.22 -11.58 7.07
CA VAL A 289 15.44 -10.72 8.23
C VAL A 289 14.17 -10.73 9.07
N ASN A 290 14.23 -11.36 10.23
CA ASN A 290 13.13 -11.37 11.18
C ASN A 290 13.14 -10.06 11.98
N VAL A 291 12.31 -9.11 11.57
CA VAL A 291 12.07 -7.87 12.31
C VAL A 291 11.11 -8.20 13.44
N ASP A 292 11.40 -7.73 14.65
CA ASP A 292 10.61 -7.93 15.88
C ASP A 292 10.26 -9.39 16.20
N GLY A 293 11.13 -10.30 15.78
CA GLY A 293 10.96 -11.75 15.97
C GLY A 293 10.29 -12.44 14.79
N GLY A 294 9.92 -11.70 13.73
CA GLY A 294 9.34 -12.22 12.50
C GLY A 294 7.82 -12.36 12.55
N SER A 295 7.25 -12.63 11.39
CA SER A 295 5.80 -12.67 11.14
C SER A 295 5.10 -13.99 11.54
N GLY A 296 5.82 -14.90 12.20
CA GLY A 296 5.25 -16.17 12.63
C GLY A 296 5.43 -17.31 11.60
N PRO A 297 4.61 -18.37 11.67
CA PRO A 297 4.76 -19.52 10.79
C PRO A 297 4.30 -19.22 9.37
N VAL A 298 4.92 -19.88 8.40
CA VAL A 298 4.46 -19.87 7.00
C VAL A 298 3.08 -20.49 6.90
N SER A 299 2.12 -19.74 6.40
CA SER A 299 0.72 -20.14 6.27
C SER A 299 0.02 -19.23 5.26
N ASP A 300 -0.82 -19.82 4.42
CA ASP A 300 -1.69 -19.08 3.51
C ASP A 300 -2.61 -18.12 4.28
N ALA A 301 -3.21 -18.60 5.38
CA ALA A 301 -4.05 -17.78 6.26
C ALA A 301 -3.35 -16.58 6.92
N ASN A 302 -2.01 -16.53 6.89
CA ASN A 302 -1.22 -15.40 7.38
C ASN A 302 -0.66 -14.53 6.23
N GLY A 303 -1.03 -14.81 4.97
CA GLY A 303 -0.58 -14.06 3.81
C GLY A 303 0.79 -14.50 3.26
N SER A 304 1.21 -15.74 3.51
CA SER A 304 2.51 -16.23 2.99
C SER A 304 2.54 -16.36 1.47
N GLY A 305 1.39 -16.52 0.80
CA GLY A 305 1.28 -16.41 -0.65
C GLY A 305 1.74 -15.02 -1.11
N GLU A 306 1.22 -13.95 -0.51
CA GLU A 306 1.64 -12.57 -0.83
C GLU A 306 3.17 -12.38 -0.77
N THR A 307 3.80 -12.81 0.33
CA THR A 307 5.26 -12.69 0.46
C THR A 307 6.00 -13.52 -0.59
N THR A 308 5.44 -14.68 -0.96
CA THR A 308 6.05 -15.58 -1.94
C THR A 308 5.99 -14.96 -3.34
N LEU A 309 4.83 -14.42 -3.75
CA LEU A 309 4.70 -13.74 -5.04
C LEU A 309 5.61 -12.52 -5.16
N ASP A 310 5.74 -11.71 -4.10
CA ASP A 310 6.63 -10.54 -4.07
C ASP A 310 8.08 -10.92 -4.42
N VAL A 311 8.56 -11.99 -3.79
CA VAL A 311 9.90 -12.51 -4.02
C VAL A 311 10.02 -13.14 -5.40
N GLU A 312 9.03 -13.93 -5.83
CA GLU A 312 9.01 -14.59 -7.14
C GLU A 312 9.08 -13.59 -8.28
N GLN A 313 8.20 -12.58 -8.25
CA GLN A 313 8.09 -11.59 -9.32
C GLN A 313 9.34 -10.70 -9.40
N SER A 314 9.74 -10.09 -8.28
CA SER A 314 10.90 -9.19 -8.25
C SER A 314 12.20 -9.92 -8.59
N GLY A 315 12.41 -11.09 -7.98
CA GLY A 315 13.61 -11.87 -8.19
C GLY A 315 13.71 -12.52 -9.57
N ALA A 316 12.59 -12.85 -10.21
CA ALA A 316 12.59 -13.37 -11.58
C ALA A 316 12.93 -12.27 -12.60
N LEU A 317 12.47 -11.03 -12.40
CA LEU A 317 12.80 -9.89 -13.24
C LEU A 317 14.27 -9.45 -13.06
N ALA A 318 14.86 -9.66 -11.90
CA ALA A 318 16.27 -9.36 -11.65
C ALA A 318 17.04 -10.62 -11.23
N PRO A 319 17.26 -11.57 -12.16
CA PRO A 319 17.84 -12.88 -11.81
C PRO A 319 19.29 -12.81 -11.31
N GLY A 320 19.98 -11.70 -11.48
CA GLY A 320 21.33 -11.44 -10.96
C GLY A 320 21.37 -10.72 -9.60
N ALA A 321 20.21 -10.22 -9.11
CA ALA A 321 20.14 -9.51 -7.85
C ALA A 321 20.04 -10.47 -6.64
N LYS A 322 20.47 -10.01 -5.47
CA LYS A 322 20.13 -10.61 -4.17
C LYS A 322 18.74 -10.15 -3.76
N VAL A 323 18.09 -10.92 -2.90
CA VAL A 323 16.78 -10.57 -2.33
C VAL A 323 16.89 -10.61 -0.81
N VAL A 324 16.48 -9.56 -0.14
CA VAL A 324 16.38 -9.47 1.32
C VAL A 324 14.93 -9.27 1.68
N VAL A 325 14.38 -10.18 2.49
CA VAL A 325 12.98 -10.15 2.93
C VAL A 325 12.94 -9.72 4.39
N TYR A 326 12.41 -8.54 4.64
CA TYR A 326 12.18 -7.99 5.97
C TYR A 326 10.77 -8.40 6.42
N GLN A 327 10.68 -9.50 7.12
CA GLN A 327 9.42 -10.08 7.57
C GLN A 327 9.15 -9.71 9.03
N ALA A 328 8.06 -8.98 9.25
CA ALA A 328 7.66 -8.46 10.55
C ALA A 328 6.29 -8.99 10.98
N PRO A 329 5.94 -8.95 12.28
CA PRO A 329 4.57 -9.18 12.71
C PRO A 329 3.59 -8.20 12.03
N ASN A 330 2.40 -8.67 11.68
CA ASN A 330 1.34 -7.77 11.23
C ASN A 330 0.84 -6.95 12.43
N SER A 331 1.41 -5.78 12.58
CA SER A 331 1.11 -4.77 13.60
C SER A 331 1.66 -3.41 13.16
N ASP A 332 1.18 -2.33 13.76
CA ASP A 332 1.68 -0.97 13.52
C ASP A 332 3.21 -0.85 13.73
N ALA A 333 3.73 -1.40 14.85
CA ALA A 333 5.17 -1.43 15.10
C ALA A 333 5.90 -2.27 14.05
N GLY A 334 5.43 -3.48 13.77
CA GLY A 334 6.12 -4.40 12.87
C GLY A 334 6.27 -3.84 11.45
N PHE A 335 5.23 -3.22 10.92
CA PHE A 335 5.27 -2.63 9.58
C PHE A 335 6.28 -1.47 9.52
N THR A 336 6.20 -0.54 10.47
CA THR A 336 7.09 0.62 10.56
C THR A 336 8.54 0.19 10.78
N ASP A 337 8.78 -0.75 11.71
CA ASP A 337 10.12 -1.25 12.03
C ASP A 337 10.76 -2.01 10.87
N ALA A 338 9.97 -2.69 10.03
CA ALA A 338 10.49 -3.35 8.83
C ALA A 338 11.08 -2.34 7.84
N TYR A 339 10.45 -1.19 7.66
CA TYR A 339 10.96 -0.11 6.84
C TYR A 339 12.18 0.56 7.46
N PHE A 340 12.17 0.87 8.75
CA PHE A 340 13.36 1.43 9.43
C PHE A 340 14.51 0.43 9.44
N GLN A 341 14.26 -0.88 9.54
CA GLN A 341 15.29 -1.90 9.39
C GLN A 341 15.94 -1.85 8.01
N ALA A 342 15.14 -1.79 6.95
CA ALA A 342 15.64 -1.73 5.58
C ALA A 342 16.42 -0.43 5.30
N ALA A 343 15.90 0.70 5.75
CA ALA A 343 16.53 2.01 5.63
C ALA A 343 17.84 2.08 6.42
N SER A 344 17.82 1.69 7.69
CA SER A 344 18.99 1.74 8.58
C SER A 344 20.10 0.77 8.18
N GLU A 345 19.77 -0.43 7.65
CA GLU A 345 20.77 -1.34 7.05
C GLU A 345 21.38 -0.75 5.78
N ASN A 346 20.59 -0.06 4.98
CA ASN A 346 20.95 0.51 3.67
C ASN A 346 21.62 -0.51 2.73
N VAL A 347 21.16 -1.77 2.79
CA VAL A 347 21.67 -2.89 1.97
C VAL A 347 20.84 -3.06 0.70
N ALA A 348 19.53 -2.89 0.80
CA ALA A 348 18.64 -2.93 -0.35
C ALA A 348 18.87 -1.68 -1.24
N ASP A 349 18.91 -1.87 -2.55
CA ASP A 349 19.02 -0.78 -3.52
C ASP A 349 17.64 -0.30 -3.97
N THR A 350 16.68 -1.22 -3.92
CA THR A 350 15.26 -1.02 -4.25
C THR A 350 14.40 -1.80 -3.27
N VAL A 351 13.22 -1.28 -2.93
CA VAL A 351 12.33 -1.85 -1.91
C VAL A 351 10.90 -1.88 -2.45
N SER A 352 10.10 -2.87 -2.06
CA SER A 352 8.65 -2.85 -2.28
C SER A 352 7.87 -3.47 -1.14
N THR A 353 6.60 -3.09 -1.05
CA THR A 353 5.58 -3.76 -0.26
C THR A 353 4.29 -3.89 -1.05
N SER A 354 3.55 -4.97 -0.76
CA SER A 354 2.21 -5.22 -1.27
C SER A 354 1.17 -5.25 -0.14
N TRP A 355 1.55 -4.74 1.03
CA TRP A 355 0.69 -4.62 2.20
C TRP A 355 0.26 -3.18 2.42
N GLY A 356 -1.03 -3.00 2.69
CA GLY A 356 -1.62 -1.69 2.95
C GLY A 356 -2.97 -1.81 3.65
N GLU A 357 -3.65 -0.71 3.74
CA GLU A 357 -5.06 -0.59 4.13
C GLU A 357 -5.65 0.70 3.53
N ALA A 358 -6.94 0.69 3.24
CA ALA A 358 -7.58 1.83 2.62
C ALA A 358 -7.52 3.10 3.49
N GLU A 359 -7.33 4.25 2.86
CA GLU A 359 -7.23 5.56 3.53
C GLU A 359 -8.46 5.87 4.40
N ASP A 360 -9.68 5.52 3.97
CA ASP A 360 -10.91 5.67 4.76
C ASP A 360 -10.90 4.84 6.06
N VAL A 361 -10.21 3.69 6.08
CA VAL A 361 -10.00 2.90 7.31
C VAL A 361 -9.19 3.72 8.29
N ILE A 362 -8.09 4.30 7.83
CA ILE A 362 -7.20 5.14 8.64
C ILE A 362 -7.93 6.40 9.12
N ASP A 363 -8.60 7.13 8.23
CA ASP A 363 -9.37 8.33 8.55
C ASP A 363 -10.48 8.05 9.57
N THR A 364 -11.23 6.97 9.35
CA THR A 364 -12.27 6.53 10.29
C THR A 364 -11.66 6.15 11.61
N ALA A 365 -10.52 5.47 11.61
CA ALA A 365 -9.81 5.09 12.82
C ALA A 365 -9.26 6.31 13.57
N ILE A 366 -8.70 7.29 12.87
CA ILE A 366 -8.25 8.57 13.44
C ILE A 366 -9.45 9.33 14.02
N GLY A 367 -10.53 9.50 13.26
CA GLY A 367 -11.75 10.17 13.71
C GLY A 367 -12.42 9.48 14.89
N ALA A 368 -12.32 8.17 14.99
CA ALA A 368 -12.80 7.37 16.11
C ALA A 368 -11.82 7.30 17.29
N HIS A 369 -10.65 7.93 17.19
CA HIS A 369 -9.53 7.78 18.13
C HIS A 369 -9.02 6.33 18.26
N GLN A 370 -9.21 5.52 17.23
CA GLN A 370 -8.72 4.14 17.12
C GLN A 370 -7.26 4.10 16.69
N GLU A 371 -6.86 5.08 15.92
CA GLU A 371 -5.52 5.31 15.43
C GLU A 371 -5.12 6.79 15.55
N THR A 372 -3.85 7.10 15.31
CA THR A 372 -3.35 8.48 15.29
C THR A 372 -2.60 8.77 13.99
N PRO A 373 -2.57 10.03 13.52
CA PRO A 373 -1.81 10.42 12.32
C PRO A 373 -0.31 10.13 12.43
N ALA A 374 0.16 9.76 13.62
CA ALA A 374 1.57 9.46 13.83
C ALA A 374 2.02 8.18 13.12
N PHE A 375 1.11 7.25 12.79
CA PHE A 375 1.42 6.05 12.01
C PHE A 375 1.83 6.42 10.58
N GLN A 376 1.02 7.19 9.88
CA GLN A 376 1.34 7.73 8.55
C GLN A 376 2.65 8.54 8.58
N ALA A 377 2.77 9.47 9.53
CA ALA A 377 3.98 10.30 9.66
C ALA A 377 5.25 9.48 9.92
N ALA A 378 5.17 8.33 10.60
CA ALA A 378 6.31 7.44 10.81
C ALA A 378 6.67 6.65 9.54
N THR A 379 5.67 6.20 8.80
CA THR A 379 5.85 5.52 7.51
C THR A 379 6.48 6.46 6.49
N ASP A 380 5.97 7.68 6.37
CA ASP A 380 6.56 8.73 5.51
C ASP A 380 8.00 9.05 5.88
N LEU A 381 8.31 9.10 7.17
CA LEU A 381 9.68 9.34 7.63
C LEU A 381 10.63 8.23 7.20
N ALA A 382 10.19 6.97 7.24
CA ALA A 382 10.98 5.85 6.75
C ALA A 382 11.16 5.90 5.22
N PHE A 383 10.13 6.29 4.46
CA PHE A 383 10.23 6.48 3.00
C PHE A 383 11.17 7.64 2.62
N LEU A 384 11.11 8.73 3.36
CA LEU A 384 12.05 9.85 3.21
C LEU A 384 13.49 9.40 3.47
N GLU A 385 13.74 8.54 4.45
CA GLU A 385 15.06 7.98 4.70
C GLU A 385 15.52 7.11 3.53
N LEU A 386 14.68 6.19 3.04
CA LEU A 386 14.98 5.38 1.85
C LEU A 386 15.36 6.29 0.66
N GLY A 387 14.53 7.29 0.36
CA GLY A 387 14.78 8.25 -0.71
C GLY A 387 16.06 9.03 -0.55
N ALA A 388 16.36 9.51 0.67
CA ALA A 388 17.60 10.22 0.97
C ALA A 388 18.86 9.36 0.82
N GLN A 389 18.72 8.05 1.03
CA GLN A 389 19.80 7.07 0.85
C GLN A 389 19.87 6.50 -0.57
N GLY A 390 19.02 7.01 -1.48
CA GLY A 390 18.99 6.59 -2.87
C GLY A 390 18.34 5.22 -3.10
N GLN A 391 17.59 4.71 -2.15
CA GLN A 391 16.81 3.51 -2.29
C GLN A 391 15.47 3.87 -2.97
N SER A 392 15.09 3.13 -4.02
CA SER A 392 13.78 3.30 -4.65
C SER A 392 12.74 2.52 -3.85
N ASN A 393 11.55 3.07 -3.64
CA ASN A 393 10.46 2.39 -2.93
C ASN A 393 9.20 2.33 -3.81
N PHE A 394 8.57 1.14 -3.87
CA PHE A 394 7.36 0.87 -4.66
C PHE A 394 6.31 0.25 -3.76
N VAL A 395 5.08 0.76 -3.81
CA VAL A 395 3.97 0.31 -2.98
C VAL A 395 2.77 0.01 -3.86
N ALA A 396 2.12 -1.14 -3.63
CA ALA A 396 0.85 -1.47 -4.26
C ALA A 396 -0.23 -0.44 -3.89
N GLN A 397 -1.19 -0.20 -4.80
CA GLN A 397 -2.18 0.90 -4.65
C GLN A 397 -3.59 0.37 -4.39
N GLY A 398 -3.75 -0.86 -3.97
CA GLY A 398 -5.04 -1.46 -3.72
C GLY A 398 -5.71 -2.07 -4.96
N ASP A 399 -6.74 -2.85 -4.74
CA ASP A 399 -7.33 -3.76 -5.72
C ASP A 399 -8.85 -3.58 -5.91
N ALA A 400 -9.46 -2.62 -5.23
CA ALA A 400 -10.88 -2.31 -5.38
C ALA A 400 -11.16 -1.05 -6.24
N GLY A 401 -10.25 -0.72 -7.13
CA GLY A 401 -10.37 0.39 -8.06
C GLY A 401 -10.38 1.74 -7.36
N ALA A 402 -11.39 2.56 -7.64
CA ALA A 402 -11.56 3.86 -7.00
C ALA A 402 -12.26 3.78 -5.62
N PHE A 403 -12.56 2.58 -5.12
CA PHE A 403 -13.37 2.32 -3.93
C PHE A 403 -12.63 1.36 -2.97
N ASP A 404 -11.38 1.68 -2.66
CA ASP A 404 -10.45 0.76 -2.02
C ASP A 404 -10.95 0.20 -0.68
N ASP A 405 -11.67 1.00 0.09
CA ASP A 405 -12.28 0.64 1.37
C ASP A 405 -13.50 -0.32 1.28
N SER A 406 -13.95 -0.65 0.07
CA SER A 406 -15.18 -1.46 -0.08
C SER A 406 -15.08 -2.83 0.56
N ASP A 407 -13.92 -3.42 0.62
CA ASP A 407 -13.66 -4.75 1.16
C ASP A 407 -13.33 -4.72 2.67
N GLU A 408 -12.83 -3.63 3.18
CA GLU A 408 -12.37 -3.51 4.57
C GLU A 408 -13.47 -3.00 5.50
N LEU A 409 -13.98 -1.80 5.30
CA LEU A 409 -15.09 -1.25 6.08
C LEU A 409 -16.45 -1.51 5.44
N GLY A 410 -16.49 -1.89 4.17
CA GLY A 410 -17.71 -1.93 3.37
C GLY A 410 -18.25 -0.53 3.09
N SER A 411 -17.37 0.49 3.11
CA SER A 411 -17.65 1.80 2.55
C SER A 411 -17.73 1.68 1.03
N THR A 412 -18.45 2.59 0.42
CA THR A 412 -18.58 2.68 -1.03
C THR A 412 -18.19 4.07 -1.52
N ASP A 413 -17.39 4.79 -0.73
CA ASP A 413 -16.87 6.10 -1.07
C ASP A 413 -15.63 6.01 -1.97
N LEU A 414 -15.30 7.10 -2.64
CA LEU A 414 -14.08 7.18 -3.46
C LEU A 414 -12.88 7.43 -2.56
N ASN A 415 -11.95 6.50 -2.54
CA ASN A 415 -10.74 6.56 -1.73
C ASN A 415 -9.58 5.80 -2.35
N VAL A 416 -8.43 5.80 -1.71
CA VAL A 416 -7.18 5.23 -2.19
C VAL A 416 -6.51 4.40 -1.09
N ASP A 417 -5.52 3.58 -1.45
CA ASP A 417 -4.77 2.73 -0.53
C ASP A 417 -3.58 3.47 0.11
N ASN A 418 -3.36 3.23 1.39
CA ASN A 418 -2.20 3.65 2.18
C ASN A 418 -1.31 2.41 2.49
N PRO A 419 0.02 2.51 2.38
CA PRO A 419 0.82 3.72 2.18
C PRO A 419 1.18 4.02 0.71
N GLY A 420 0.45 3.48 -0.26
CA GLY A 420 0.62 3.79 -1.68
C GLY A 420 0.32 5.26 -2.00
N ASP A 421 -0.50 5.91 -1.21
CA ASP A 421 -0.83 7.34 -1.27
C ASP A 421 0.29 8.25 -0.77
N SER A 422 1.27 7.77 0.00
CA SER A 422 2.37 8.59 0.53
C SER A 422 3.10 9.37 -0.56
N ALA A 423 3.35 10.66 -0.33
CA ALA A 423 4.07 11.53 -1.26
C ALA A 423 5.54 11.11 -1.51
N TRP A 424 6.06 10.13 -0.75
CA TRP A 424 7.46 9.74 -0.72
C TRP A 424 7.73 8.32 -1.25
N THR A 425 6.73 7.70 -1.87
CA THR A 425 6.85 6.41 -2.56
C THR A 425 6.42 6.50 -4.03
N THR A 426 6.77 5.50 -4.85
CA THR A 426 6.23 5.32 -6.19
C THR A 426 5.06 4.33 -6.12
N SER A 427 3.87 4.83 -6.33
CA SER A 427 2.61 4.11 -6.24
C SER A 427 2.37 3.26 -7.48
N ALA A 428 2.08 1.97 -7.29
CA ALA A 428 1.95 0.95 -8.32
C ALA A 428 0.47 0.60 -8.57
N GLY A 429 -0.08 1.03 -9.69
CA GLY A 429 -1.46 0.76 -10.11
C GLY A 429 -1.59 -0.36 -11.15
N GLY A 430 -2.83 -0.70 -11.51
CA GLY A 430 -3.16 -1.87 -12.31
C GLY A 430 -3.68 -1.58 -13.72
N THR A 431 -3.30 -2.43 -14.69
CA THR A 431 -3.88 -2.48 -16.04
C THR A 431 -4.43 -3.87 -16.38
N THR A 432 -5.31 -3.94 -17.38
CA THR A 432 -5.73 -5.17 -18.06
C THR A 432 -5.10 -5.23 -19.45
N LEU A 433 -4.49 -6.36 -19.82
CA LEU A 433 -3.85 -6.53 -21.12
C LEU A 433 -4.86 -6.75 -22.25
N PRO A 434 -4.50 -6.37 -23.51
CA PRO A 434 -5.31 -6.68 -24.66
C PRO A 434 -5.26 -8.18 -24.98
N GLY A 435 -6.43 -8.72 -25.33
CA GLY A 435 -6.54 -10.13 -25.69
C GLY A 435 -7.97 -10.56 -25.94
N ARG A 436 -8.13 -11.84 -26.22
CA ARG A 436 -9.41 -12.53 -26.18
C ARG A 436 -9.39 -13.47 -24.99
N ILE A 437 -10.21 -13.17 -24.00
CA ILE A 437 -10.30 -13.89 -22.73
C ILE A 437 -11.44 -14.91 -22.85
N PRO A 438 -11.17 -16.23 -22.84
CA PRO A 438 -12.20 -17.24 -22.85
C PRO A 438 -12.89 -17.29 -21.49
N LEU A 439 -14.20 -17.08 -21.44
CA LEU A 439 -15.01 -17.11 -20.23
C LEU A 439 -15.73 -18.46 -20.06
N SER A 440 -16.02 -19.14 -21.16
CA SER A 440 -16.58 -20.49 -21.19
C SER A 440 -16.27 -21.15 -22.54
N LYS A 441 -16.77 -22.37 -22.76
CA LYS A 441 -16.65 -23.05 -24.06
C LYS A 441 -17.29 -22.28 -25.23
N THR A 442 -18.25 -21.42 -24.93
CA THR A 442 -19.06 -20.70 -25.93
C THR A 442 -19.00 -19.20 -25.81
N ASP A 443 -18.42 -18.66 -24.73
CA ASP A 443 -18.33 -17.23 -24.48
C ASP A 443 -16.90 -16.76 -24.29
N SER A 444 -16.61 -15.54 -24.73
CA SER A 444 -15.31 -14.89 -24.58
C SER A 444 -15.45 -13.37 -24.63
N ALA A 445 -14.73 -12.67 -23.79
CA ALA A 445 -14.58 -11.23 -23.86
C ALA A 445 -13.40 -10.84 -24.78
N ARG A 446 -13.44 -9.63 -25.32
CA ARG A 446 -12.35 -9.06 -26.12
C ARG A 446 -11.92 -7.73 -25.53
N ILE A 447 -10.68 -7.65 -25.11
CA ILE A 447 -10.00 -6.43 -24.71
C ILE A 447 -9.15 -5.95 -25.90
N PRO A 448 -9.53 -4.85 -26.58
CA PRO A 448 -8.90 -4.46 -27.83
C PRO A 448 -7.52 -3.79 -27.63
N ARG A 449 -7.25 -3.24 -26.48
CA ARG A 449 -6.01 -2.55 -26.10
C ARG A 449 -5.80 -2.60 -24.59
N GLU A 450 -4.59 -2.34 -24.13
CA GLU A 450 -4.31 -2.18 -22.71
C GLU A 450 -5.13 -1.02 -22.14
N ARG A 451 -5.70 -1.23 -20.96
CA ARG A 451 -6.63 -0.32 -20.29
C ARG A 451 -6.38 -0.31 -18.78
N ALA A 452 -6.95 0.64 -18.07
CA ALA A 452 -7.04 0.55 -16.62
C ALA A 452 -7.71 -0.77 -16.21
N TRP A 453 -7.19 -1.40 -15.17
CA TRP A 453 -7.79 -2.62 -14.64
C TRP A 453 -9.11 -2.31 -13.95
N SER A 454 -10.14 -3.03 -14.35
CA SER A 454 -11.40 -3.21 -13.63
C SER A 454 -12.19 -4.33 -14.30
N TRP A 455 -13.15 -4.91 -13.58
CA TRP A 455 -13.99 -5.99 -14.11
C TRP A 455 -15.32 -5.51 -14.70
N ASP A 456 -15.46 -4.23 -15.03
CA ASP A 456 -16.62 -3.67 -15.73
C ASP A 456 -16.93 -4.43 -17.04
N TRP A 457 -15.91 -4.89 -17.76
CA TRP A 457 -16.05 -5.68 -18.98
C TRP A 457 -16.53 -7.11 -18.74
N LEU A 458 -16.32 -7.66 -17.53
CA LEU A 458 -16.72 -9.01 -17.13
C LEU A 458 -18.19 -9.06 -16.69
N TRP A 459 -18.72 -7.99 -16.10
CA TRP A 459 -20.07 -7.93 -15.54
C TRP A 459 -21.18 -8.35 -16.52
N PRO A 460 -21.20 -7.91 -17.80
CA PRO A 460 -22.23 -8.33 -18.75
C PRO A 460 -22.27 -9.85 -19.03
N HIS A 461 -21.13 -10.51 -18.89
CA HIS A 461 -20.99 -11.96 -19.11
C HIS A 461 -21.41 -12.80 -17.89
N TRP A 462 -21.41 -12.21 -16.71
CA TRP A 462 -21.54 -12.92 -15.43
C TRP A 462 -22.88 -13.63 -15.25
N LYS A 463 -23.97 -13.04 -15.73
CA LYS A 463 -25.29 -13.67 -15.68
C LYS A 463 -25.31 -15.01 -16.45
N ALA A 464 -24.66 -15.07 -17.60
CA ALA A 464 -24.56 -16.29 -18.38
C ALA A 464 -23.64 -17.34 -17.73
N LEU A 465 -22.61 -16.88 -16.99
CA LEU A 465 -21.62 -17.75 -16.37
C LEU A 465 -22.07 -18.27 -15.01
N ASN A 466 -22.85 -17.53 -14.24
CA ASN A 466 -23.09 -17.77 -12.82
C ASN A 466 -24.55 -17.67 -12.39
N GLY A 467 -25.47 -17.27 -13.29
CA GLY A 467 -26.91 -17.14 -12.99
C GLY A 467 -27.26 -15.93 -12.10
N HIS A 468 -26.29 -15.18 -11.60
CA HIS A 468 -26.50 -13.98 -10.81
C HIS A 468 -26.75 -12.75 -11.70
N SER A 469 -27.40 -11.72 -11.14
CA SER A 469 -27.54 -10.46 -11.86
C SER A 469 -26.21 -9.73 -11.99
N GLU A 470 -26.08 -8.92 -13.04
CA GLU A 470 -24.92 -8.05 -13.26
C GLU A 470 -24.63 -7.16 -12.04
N ALA A 471 -25.68 -6.51 -11.49
CA ALA A 471 -25.54 -5.69 -10.28
C ALA A 471 -25.04 -6.49 -9.07
N SER A 472 -25.57 -7.71 -8.86
CA SER A 472 -25.12 -8.56 -7.75
C SER A 472 -23.64 -8.93 -7.87
N PHE A 473 -23.19 -9.21 -9.09
CA PHE A 473 -21.76 -9.50 -9.33
C PHE A 473 -20.90 -8.26 -9.14
N ALA A 474 -21.29 -7.11 -9.69
CA ALA A 474 -20.57 -5.86 -9.56
C ALA A 474 -20.36 -5.47 -8.09
N PHE A 475 -21.39 -5.67 -7.24
CA PHE A 475 -21.28 -5.37 -5.81
C PHE A 475 -20.41 -6.35 -5.02
N SER A 476 -20.29 -7.58 -5.50
CA SER A 476 -19.46 -8.60 -4.83
C SER A 476 -18.03 -8.68 -5.37
N ASN A 477 -17.76 -8.04 -6.49
CA ASN A 477 -16.48 -8.09 -7.21
C ASN A 477 -16.17 -6.72 -7.83
N ALA A 478 -16.19 -5.69 -6.98
CA ALA A 478 -15.80 -4.33 -7.36
C ALA A 478 -14.26 -4.24 -7.41
N LEU A 479 -13.64 -5.05 -8.29
CA LEU A 479 -12.20 -5.17 -8.41
C LEU A 479 -11.64 -4.34 -9.56
N GLY A 480 -10.48 -3.75 -9.32
CA GLY A 480 -9.77 -2.89 -10.26
C GLY A 480 -8.51 -2.31 -9.65
N GLY A 481 -7.62 -1.76 -10.48
CA GLY A 481 -6.42 -1.09 -10.00
C GLY A 481 -6.74 0.16 -9.19
N GLY A 482 -6.25 0.21 -7.95
CA GLY A 482 -6.43 1.34 -7.06
C GLY A 482 -5.97 2.65 -7.68
N GLY A 483 -6.66 3.72 -7.35
CA GLY A 483 -6.28 5.04 -7.84
C GLY A 483 -7.39 6.09 -7.70
N GLY A 484 -6.95 7.31 -7.53
CA GLY A 484 -7.80 8.45 -7.23
C GLY A 484 -7.00 9.64 -6.74
N TYR A 485 -7.49 10.26 -5.67
CA TYR A 485 -6.84 11.38 -4.99
C TYR A 485 -6.90 11.17 -3.49
N SER A 486 -5.75 11.17 -2.85
CA SER A 486 -5.64 11.05 -1.40
C SER A 486 -6.35 12.18 -0.67
N GLN A 487 -6.97 11.86 0.44
CA GLN A 487 -7.59 12.80 1.37
C GLN A 487 -6.57 13.32 2.38
N ASP A 488 -5.60 12.50 2.73
CA ASP A 488 -4.61 12.73 3.78
C ASP A 488 -3.31 13.35 3.25
N GLU A 489 -2.82 12.87 2.11
CA GLU A 489 -1.54 13.29 1.57
C GLU A 489 -1.67 14.54 0.68
N PRO A 490 -0.96 15.64 0.98
CA PRO A 490 -1.00 16.83 0.13
C PRO A 490 -0.36 16.55 -1.23
N MET A 491 -0.86 17.23 -2.28
CA MET A 491 -0.29 17.10 -3.62
C MET A 491 1.17 17.56 -3.63
N PRO A 492 2.12 16.66 -3.95
CA PRO A 492 3.53 17.00 -3.93
C PRO A 492 3.94 17.89 -5.12
N GLY A 493 5.02 18.66 -4.92
CA GLY A 493 5.51 19.62 -5.90
C GLY A 493 5.81 19.02 -7.29
N TYR A 494 6.27 17.77 -7.36
CA TYR A 494 6.54 17.09 -8.63
C TYR A 494 5.25 16.83 -9.45
N GLN A 495 4.09 16.69 -8.80
CA GLN A 495 2.81 16.53 -9.47
C GLN A 495 2.24 17.86 -9.96
N THR A 496 2.43 18.95 -9.23
CA THR A 496 1.85 20.25 -9.58
C THR A 496 2.29 20.79 -10.94
N ALA A 497 3.43 20.31 -11.45
CA ALA A 497 3.94 20.67 -12.78
C ALA A 497 3.17 19.99 -13.94
N ILE A 498 2.35 18.97 -13.66
CA ILE A 498 1.58 18.27 -14.70
C ILE A 498 0.28 19.02 -15.01
N PRO A 499 0.09 19.49 -16.26
CA PRO A 499 -1.11 20.23 -16.63
C PRO A 499 -2.39 19.40 -16.44
N GLY A 500 -3.31 19.92 -15.61
CA GLY A 500 -4.60 19.31 -15.34
C GLY A 500 -4.56 18.09 -14.44
N ILE A 501 -3.53 17.95 -13.61
CA ILE A 501 -3.39 16.87 -12.61
C ILE A 501 -4.61 16.77 -11.69
N THR A 502 -5.24 17.90 -11.36
CA THR A 502 -6.43 17.96 -10.50
C THR A 502 -7.74 17.73 -11.26
N THR A 503 -7.72 17.61 -12.60
CA THR A 503 -8.93 17.39 -13.39
C THR A 503 -9.09 15.92 -13.73
N PHE A 504 -10.30 15.39 -13.60
CA PHE A 504 -10.59 14.01 -13.92
C PHE A 504 -11.78 13.86 -14.86
N ARG A 505 -11.84 12.69 -15.47
CA ARG A 505 -13.02 12.11 -16.13
C ARG A 505 -13.35 10.80 -15.44
N GLY A 506 -14.62 10.45 -15.44
CA GLY A 506 -15.10 9.22 -14.82
C GLY A 506 -16.32 8.66 -15.51
N GLU A 507 -16.70 7.46 -15.11
CA GLU A 507 -17.94 6.76 -15.44
C GLU A 507 -18.59 6.29 -14.16
N GLU A 508 -19.82 6.67 -13.94
CA GLU A 508 -20.56 6.37 -12.72
C GLU A 508 -21.26 4.99 -12.82
N TRP A 509 -20.45 3.93 -12.86
CA TRP A 509 -20.93 2.55 -12.80
C TRP A 509 -21.52 2.21 -11.44
N LEU A 510 -20.84 2.66 -10.39
CA LEU A 510 -21.18 2.46 -8.98
C LEU A 510 -21.31 3.84 -8.33
N GLU A 511 -22.54 4.24 -8.04
CA GLU A 511 -22.83 5.50 -7.34
C GLU A 511 -22.92 5.25 -5.84
N PRO A 512 -22.07 5.87 -5.01
CA PRO A 512 -22.15 5.77 -3.55
C PRO A 512 -23.49 6.23 -3.00
N ALA A 513 -24.10 5.41 -2.13
CA ALA A 513 -25.43 5.68 -1.58
C ALA A 513 -25.61 5.06 -0.19
N ALA A 514 -26.75 5.38 0.47
CA ALA A 514 -27.17 4.80 1.73
C ALA A 514 -26.09 4.83 2.82
N PRO A 515 -25.72 6.03 3.34
CA PRO A 515 -24.71 6.19 4.37
C PRO A 515 -24.95 5.31 5.60
N LYS A 516 -23.86 4.81 6.16
CA LYS A 516 -23.81 3.99 7.38
C LYS A 516 -22.78 4.59 8.33
N LEU A 517 -23.03 4.47 9.62
CA LEU A 517 -22.11 4.95 10.64
C LEU A 517 -20.99 3.92 10.85
N PHE A 518 -19.75 4.34 10.61
CA PHE A 518 -18.53 3.64 10.98
C PHE A 518 -17.81 4.46 12.05
N GLY A 519 -17.74 3.94 13.29
CA GLY A 519 -17.23 4.74 14.41
C GLY A 519 -17.97 6.08 14.54
N PRO A 520 -17.29 7.22 14.55
CA PRO A 520 -17.90 8.55 14.50
C PRO A 520 -18.21 9.04 13.07
N ALA A 521 -17.66 8.39 12.03
CA ALA A 521 -17.84 8.79 10.64
C ALA A 521 -19.13 8.20 10.03
N LEU A 522 -19.71 8.94 9.09
CA LEU A 522 -20.86 8.52 8.30
C LEU A 522 -20.40 8.36 6.85
N LEU A 523 -20.18 7.11 6.45
CA LEU A 523 -19.71 6.76 5.11
C LEU A 523 -20.81 6.07 4.30
N PRO A 524 -20.85 6.22 2.97
CA PRO A 524 -21.69 5.43 2.09
C PRO A 524 -21.42 3.93 2.29
N SER A 525 -22.44 3.10 2.25
CA SER A 525 -22.33 1.64 2.49
C SER A 525 -23.10 0.80 1.48
N ARG A 526 -23.55 1.40 0.40
CA ARG A 526 -24.24 0.74 -0.70
C ARG A 526 -24.02 1.53 -1.98
N TRP A 527 -23.87 0.80 -3.09
CA TRP A 527 -23.90 1.38 -4.42
C TRP A 527 -25.28 1.32 -5.05
N ILE A 528 -25.56 2.30 -5.93
CA ILE A 528 -26.56 2.18 -6.98
C ILE A 528 -25.79 1.78 -8.24
N PHE A 529 -26.17 0.65 -8.86
CA PHE A 529 -25.54 0.15 -10.07
C PHE A 529 -26.19 0.74 -11.32
N HIS A 530 -25.38 1.32 -12.20
CA HIS A 530 -25.79 1.89 -13.47
C HIS A 530 -25.23 1.08 -14.64
N PRO A 531 -26.01 0.17 -15.26
CA PRO A 531 -25.54 -0.64 -16.41
C PRO A 531 -25.20 0.21 -17.65
N HIS A 532 -25.63 1.46 -17.66
CA HIS A 532 -25.30 2.47 -18.68
C HIS A 532 -24.80 3.72 -17.95
N PRO A 533 -23.52 3.74 -17.53
CA PRO A 533 -23.01 4.77 -16.66
C PRO A 533 -23.01 6.15 -17.33
N ALA A 534 -23.31 7.15 -16.55
CA ALA A 534 -23.13 8.53 -16.97
C ALA A 534 -21.63 8.87 -17.03
N ALA A 535 -21.19 9.54 -18.10
CA ALA A 535 -19.86 10.15 -18.12
C ALA A 535 -19.86 11.37 -17.20
N VAL A 536 -18.91 11.42 -16.28
CA VAL A 536 -18.70 12.53 -15.36
C VAL A 536 -17.33 13.16 -15.57
N SER A 537 -17.17 14.39 -15.14
CA SER A 537 -15.88 15.09 -15.12
C SER A 537 -15.87 16.13 -14.03
N GLY A 538 -14.72 16.39 -13.47
CA GLY A 538 -14.60 17.33 -12.37
C GLY A 538 -13.18 17.79 -12.13
N THR A 539 -13.04 18.52 -11.02
CA THR A 539 -11.75 18.95 -10.49
C THR A 539 -11.69 18.49 -9.04
N SER A 540 -10.69 17.68 -8.71
CA SER A 540 -10.41 17.30 -7.33
C SER A 540 -9.82 18.48 -6.57
N ARG A 541 -10.23 18.63 -5.32
CA ARG A 541 -9.63 19.53 -4.33
C ARG A 541 -8.84 18.76 -3.27
N LEU A 542 -8.82 17.43 -3.39
CA LEU A 542 -8.05 16.54 -2.56
C LEU A 542 -6.56 16.62 -2.89
N GLY A 543 -5.74 15.87 -2.18
CA GLY A 543 -4.30 15.94 -2.23
C GLY A 543 -3.65 15.20 -3.41
N ARG A 544 -2.70 14.33 -3.08
CA ARG A 544 -1.90 13.57 -4.04
C ARG A 544 -2.77 12.74 -4.98
N GLY A 545 -2.46 12.78 -6.28
CA GLY A 545 -3.03 11.87 -7.27
C GLY A 545 -2.24 10.57 -7.35
N VAL A 546 -2.92 9.44 -7.31
CA VAL A 546 -2.36 8.08 -7.44
C VAL A 546 -3.12 7.29 -8.50
N PRO A 547 -2.49 6.23 -9.08
CA PRO A 547 -1.12 5.78 -8.93
C PRO A 547 -0.10 6.65 -9.68
N ASP A 548 1.21 6.35 -9.55
CA ASP A 548 2.25 6.98 -10.37
C ASP A 548 2.48 6.21 -11.68
N LEU A 549 2.64 4.89 -11.59
CA LEU A 549 2.86 3.98 -12.73
C LEU A 549 1.93 2.78 -12.63
N SER A 550 1.60 2.18 -13.79
CA SER A 550 0.76 0.98 -13.83
C SER A 550 1.35 -0.07 -14.78
N THR A 551 1.20 -1.35 -14.41
CA THR A 551 1.43 -2.49 -15.29
C THR A 551 0.28 -3.49 -15.14
N ASN A 552 0.32 -4.64 -15.84
CA ASN A 552 -0.76 -5.61 -15.73
C ASN A 552 -0.96 -6.08 -14.28
N ALA A 553 -2.22 -6.04 -13.85
CA ALA A 553 -2.67 -6.47 -12.52
C ALA A 553 -3.94 -7.33 -12.58
N ASP A 554 -4.62 -7.38 -13.73
CA ASP A 554 -5.90 -8.08 -13.85
C ASP A 554 -5.71 -9.61 -13.80
N PRO A 555 -6.30 -10.32 -12.82
CA PRO A 555 -6.23 -11.78 -12.71
C PRO A 555 -6.71 -12.53 -13.97
N GLU A 556 -7.60 -11.93 -14.76
CA GLU A 556 -8.09 -12.53 -16.02
C GLU A 556 -7.04 -12.48 -17.15
N THR A 557 -6.05 -11.61 -17.04
CA THR A 557 -4.81 -11.60 -17.82
C THR A 557 -3.60 -11.85 -16.92
N GLY A 558 -3.78 -12.64 -15.88
CA GLY A 558 -2.95 -12.75 -14.70
C GLY A 558 -1.72 -13.63 -14.82
N PHE A 559 -1.20 -13.99 -13.68
CA PHE A 559 0.12 -14.58 -13.49
C PHE A 559 0.06 -15.96 -12.89
N GLU A 560 1.17 -16.70 -13.02
CA GLU A 560 1.44 -17.92 -12.27
C GLU A 560 2.13 -17.58 -10.95
N GLU A 561 1.82 -18.35 -9.90
CA GLU A 561 2.46 -18.31 -8.59
C GLU A 561 2.69 -19.72 -8.08
N TYR A 562 3.82 -19.96 -7.41
CA TYR A 562 4.16 -21.25 -6.80
C TYR A 562 4.31 -21.13 -5.29
N PHE A 563 3.36 -21.63 -4.56
CA PHE A 563 3.40 -21.65 -3.10
C PHE A 563 2.95 -23.01 -2.55
N THR A 564 3.83 -23.69 -1.82
CA THR A 564 3.53 -25.02 -1.25
C THR A 564 2.47 -25.01 -0.15
N GLY A 565 1.99 -23.84 0.25
CA GLY A 565 0.90 -23.66 1.21
C GLY A 565 -0.50 -23.60 0.60
N PHE A 566 -0.62 -23.50 -0.72
CA PHE A 566 -1.92 -23.53 -1.38
C PHE A 566 -2.62 -24.87 -1.21
N GLN A 567 -3.95 -24.84 -1.13
CA GLN A 567 -4.76 -26.06 -1.04
C GLN A 567 -4.95 -26.63 -2.45
N GLY A 568 -4.35 -27.77 -2.71
CA GLY A 568 -4.48 -28.50 -3.98
C GLY A 568 -3.19 -28.56 -4.76
N SER A 569 -2.91 -27.61 -5.65
CA SER A 569 -1.66 -27.53 -6.41
C SER A 569 -0.76 -26.43 -5.87
N PRO A 570 0.55 -26.69 -5.67
CA PRO A 570 1.47 -25.61 -5.32
C PRO A 570 1.63 -24.55 -6.42
N LEU A 571 1.44 -24.91 -7.68
CA LEU A 571 1.43 -23.95 -8.80
C LEU A 571 -0.02 -23.62 -9.13
N GLU A 572 -0.38 -22.38 -8.94
CA GLU A 572 -1.67 -21.82 -9.30
C GLU A 572 -1.53 -20.76 -10.40
N THR A 573 -2.64 -20.47 -11.07
CA THR A 573 -2.71 -19.55 -12.22
C THR A 573 -3.90 -18.63 -12.05
N GLY A 574 -3.87 -17.45 -12.69
CA GLY A 574 -4.95 -16.47 -12.55
C GLY A 574 -4.83 -15.62 -11.31
N TRP A 575 -3.61 -15.41 -10.86
CA TRP A 575 -3.29 -14.42 -9.83
C TRP A 575 -3.09 -13.04 -10.45
N GLY A 576 -3.42 -12.00 -9.72
CA GLY A 576 -3.25 -10.61 -10.09
C GLY A 576 -3.27 -9.72 -8.85
N GLY A 577 -3.64 -8.48 -9.04
CA GLY A 577 -3.58 -7.44 -8.02
C GLY A 577 -2.41 -6.50 -8.25
N THR A 578 -2.47 -5.34 -7.62
CA THR A 578 -1.36 -4.38 -7.60
C THR A 578 -0.15 -4.93 -6.86
N SER A 579 -0.35 -6.00 -6.08
CA SER A 579 0.69 -6.85 -5.48
C SER A 579 1.67 -7.47 -6.49
N PHE A 580 1.26 -7.68 -7.73
CA PHE A 580 2.19 -8.09 -8.79
C PHE A 580 2.97 -6.91 -9.37
N VAL A 581 2.38 -5.72 -9.36
CA VAL A 581 2.98 -4.54 -9.99
C VAL A 581 4.13 -3.98 -9.16
N ALA A 582 3.95 -3.79 -7.85
CA ALA A 582 4.98 -3.24 -6.98
C ALA A 582 6.29 -4.05 -7.01
N PRO A 583 6.29 -5.40 -6.84
CA PRO A 583 7.52 -6.18 -6.93
C PRO A 583 8.08 -6.27 -8.36
N GLN A 584 7.25 -6.16 -9.40
CA GLN A 584 7.74 -6.08 -10.77
C GLN A 584 8.49 -4.77 -11.03
N LEU A 585 7.98 -3.63 -10.53
CA LEU A 585 8.70 -2.36 -10.58
C LEU A 585 10.00 -2.43 -9.78
N ASN A 586 9.99 -3.07 -8.62
CA ASN A 586 11.15 -3.28 -7.76
C ASN A 586 12.25 -4.09 -8.47
N GLY A 587 11.89 -5.23 -9.08
CA GLY A 587 12.82 -6.04 -9.87
C GLY A 587 13.36 -5.30 -11.10
N ALA A 588 12.49 -4.59 -11.83
CA ALA A 588 12.92 -3.79 -12.98
C ALA A 588 13.86 -2.65 -12.55
N ALA A 589 13.62 -2.02 -11.40
CA ALA A 589 14.48 -0.97 -10.85
C ALA A 589 15.89 -1.49 -10.54
N ALA A 590 16.02 -2.71 -10.02
CA ALA A 590 17.33 -3.32 -9.79
C ALA A 590 18.11 -3.51 -11.10
N VAL A 591 17.44 -3.93 -12.18
CA VAL A 591 18.08 -4.04 -13.51
C VAL A 591 18.44 -2.67 -14.09
N ILE A 592 17.59 -1.68 -13.88
CA ILE A 592 17.83 -0.29 -14.29
C ILE A 592 19.02 0.30 -13.53
N ASN A 593 19.12 0.11 -12.22
CA ASN A 593 20.26 0.57 -11.41
C ASN A 593 21.59 0.00 -11.91
N GLU A 594 21.64 -1.31 -12.24
CA GLU A 594 22.82 -1.91 -12.86
C GLU A 594 23.15 -1.24 -14.20
N ALA A 595 22.14 -1.01 -15.05
CA ALA A 595 22.32 -0.41 -16.37
C ALA A 595 22.75 1.07 -16.30
N VAL A 596 22.28 1.81 -15.31
CA VAL A 596 22.64 3.22 -15.06
C VAL A 596 23.99 3.34 -14.36
N GLY A 597 24.35 2.35 -13.53
CA GLY A 597 25.59 2.28 -12.78
C GLY A 597 25.54 2.88 -11.38
N HIS A 598 24.36 3.27 -10.92
CA HIS A 598 24.10 3.78 -9.56
C HIS A 598 22.64 3.56 -9.17
N ARG A 599 22.31 3.73 -7.88
CA ARG A 599 20.92 3.81 -7.40
C ARG A 599 20.22 5.03 -8.01
N VAL A 600 19.05 4.85 -8.61
CA VAL A 600 18.22 5.97 -9.11
C VAL A 600 17.59 6.74 -7.96
N GLY A 601 17.26 6.04 -6.85
CA GLY A 601 16.61 6.64 -5.71
C GLY A 601 15.10 6.82 -5.89
N PHE A 602 14.52 7.84 -5.28
CA PHE A 602 13.11 8.15 -5.38
C PHE A 602 12.74 8.59 -6.81
N TRP A 603 11.87 7.81 -7.47
CA TRP A 603 11.60 7.97 -8.90
C TRP A 603 10.71 9.17 -9.24
N ASN A 604 9.76 9.52 -8.37
CA ASN A 604 8.66 10.42 -8.75
C ASN A 604 9.11 11.77 -9.30
N PRO A 605 10.02 12.53 -8.69
CA PRO A 605 10.43 13.81 -9.25
C PRO A 605 10.99 13.69 -10.68
N LEU A 606 11.62 12.57 -11.00
CA LEU A 606 12.22 12.31 -12.31
C LEU A 606 11.17 11.85 -13.32
N ILE A 607 10.33 10.85 -12.98
CA ILE A 607 9.34 10.31 -13.93
C ILE A 607 8.27 11.34 -14.28
N TYR A 608 7.86 12.19 -13.34
CA TYR A 608 6.94 13.29 -13.61
C TYR A 608 7.58 14.36 -14.52
N ARG A 609 8.86 14.67 -14.33
CA ARG A 609 9.62 15.53 -15.23
C ARG A 609 9.73 14.93 -16.64
N PHE A 610 9.99 13.62 -16.76
CA PHE A 610 10.05 12.95 -18.06
C PHE A 610 8.68 12.92 -18.75
N ALA A 611 7.60 12.71 -18.01
CA ALA A 611 6.24 12.70 -18.56
C ALA A 611 5.83 14.05 -19.15
N ALA A 612 6.29 15.15 -18.55
CA ALA A 612 6.04 16.50 -19.04
C ALA A 612 6.91 16.88 -20.25
N GLY A 613 8.00 16.13 -20.51
CA GLY A 613 8.96 16.42 -21.57
C GLY A 613 8.68 15.68 -22.89
N PRO A 614 9.35 16.07 -23.98
CA PRO A 614 9.27 15.36 -25.25
C PRO A 614 10.00 14.01 -25.16
N GLY A 615 9.45 13.00 -25.85
CA GLY A 615 10.08 11.65 -25.89
C GLY A 615 9.98 10.91 -24.57
N SER A 616 8.89 11.10 -23.83
CA SER A 616 8.61 10.43 -22.58
C SER A 616 8.82 8.91 -22.67
N PRO A 617 9.49 8.30 -21.67
CA PRO A 617 9.61 6.84 -21.57
C PRO A 617 8.35 6.18 -20.99
N LEU A 618 7.25 6.92 -20.89
CA LEU A 618 5.99 6.48 -20.31
C LEU A 618 4.88 6.53 -21.36
N HIS A 619 3.95 5.58 -21.27
CA HIS A 619 2.83 5.44 -22.21
C HIS A 619 1.50 5.70 -21.51
N PRO A 620 0.99 6.94 -21.51
CA PRO A 620 -0.28 7.26 -20.86
C PRO A 620 -1.45 6.48 -21.45
N LEU A 621 -2.27 5.87 -20.61
CA LEU A 621 -3.54 5.25 -21.00
C LEU A 621 -4.63 6.32 -21.03
N SER A 622 -4.49 7.29 -21.92
CA SER A 622 -5.28 8.53 -21.95
C SER A 622 -6.63 8.41 -22.65
N GLN A 623 -7.00 7.23 -23.16
CA GLN A 623 -8.31 7.08 -23.80
C GLN A 623 -9.41 7.21 -22.76
N ALA A 624 -10.42 8.02 -23.10
CA ALA A 624 -11.63 8.07 -22.30
C ALA A 624 -12.45 6.79 -22.51
N SER A 625 -13.24 6.45 -21.53
CA SER A 625 -14.24 5.37 -21.59
C SER A 625 -15.23 5.55 -22.77
N PRO A 626 -15.92 4.47 -23.23
CA PRO A 626 -16.06 3.20 -22.51
C PRO A 626 -14.83 2.29 -22.65
N GLY A 627 -14.61 1.49 -21.60
CA GLY A 627 -13.61 0.42 -21.60
C GLY A 627 -12.19 0.84 -21.22
N ASN A 628 -12.03 1.89 -20.42
CA ASN A 628 -10.77 2.28 -19.81
C ASN A 628 -11.05 2.98 -18.46
N THR A 629 -11.49 2.21 -17.45
CA THR A 629 -11.87 2.73 -16.13
C THR A 629 -11.31 1.83 -15.03
N ASN A 630 -11.06 2.38 -13.87
CA ASN A 630 -10.83 1.64 -12.63
C ASN A 630 -12.09 1.62 -11.75
N LEU A 631 -13.25 1.40 -12.33
CA LEU A 631 -14.61 1.44 -11.79
C LEU A 631 -15.22 2.84 -11.69
N PHE A 632 -14.43 3.89 -11.64
CA PHE A 632 -14.89 5.27 -11.65
C PHE A 632 -14.04 6.16 -12.54
N TYR A 633 -12.74 6.33 -12.22
CA TYR A 633 -11.87 7.18 -13.01
C TYR A 633 -11.51 6.56 -14.36
N THR A 634 -11.31 7.42 -15.37
CA THR A 634 -10.98 7.00 -16.73
C THR A 634 -9.89 7.88 -17.32
N GLY A 635 -9.29 7.41 -18.41
CA GLY A 635 -8.32 8.19 -19.17
C GLY A 635 -8.88 9.54 -19.64
N SER A 636 -8.01 10.50 -19.80
CA SER A 636 -8.31 11.84 -20.30
C SER A 636 -7.52 12.11 -21.56
N PRO A 637 -8.16 12.20 -22.76
CA PRO A 637 -7.47 12.39 -24.04
C PRO A 637 -6.52 13.58 -24.04
N GLY A 638 -5.28 13.35 -24.46
CA GLY A 638 -4.23 14.37 -24.52
C GLY A 638 -3.58 14.71 -23.18
N ARG A 639 -3.93 14.01 -22.09
CA ARG A 639 -3.26 14.14 -20.81
C ARG A 639 -2.19 13.07 -20.64
N VAL A 640 -1.13 13.42 -19.92
CA VAL A 640 -0.02 12.50 -19.61
C VAL A 640 -0.24 11.73 -18.30
N TRP A 641 -1.23 12.13 -17.51
CA TRP A 641 -1.62 11.52 -16.26
C TRP A 641 -3.16 11.44 -16.12
N ASN A 642 -3.64 10.43 -15.46
CA ASN A 642 -5.04 10.29 -15.04
C ASN A 642 -5.14 9.45 -13.76
N PRO A 643 -6.23 9.60 -12.96
CA PRO A 643 -6.36 8.92 -11.67
C PRO A 643 -6.55 7.40 -11.75
N ALA A 644 -6.81 6.83 -12.92
CA ALA A 644 -7.00 5.38 -13.06
C ALA A 644 -5.69 4.62 -13.30
N THR A 645 -4.66 5.26 -13.88
CA THR A 645 -3.41 4.58 -14.29
C THR A 645 -2.16 5.45 -14.13
N GLY A 646 -2.28 6.59 -13.48
CA GLY A 646 -1.15 7.51 -13.30
C GLY A 646 -0.56 8.01 -14.61
N LEU A 647 0.75 8.00 -14.71
CA LEU A 647 1.52 8.32 -15.91
C LEU A 647 1.45 7.21 -16.98
N GLY A 648 0.72 6.12 -16.70
CA GLY A 648 0.57 4.96 -17.57
C GLY A 648 1.67 3.93 -17.42
N THR A 649 1.94 3.18 -18.50
CA THR A 649 2.89 2.05 -18.48
C THR A 649 4.31 2.49 -18.82
N PRO A 650 5.35 1.91 -18.16
CA PRO A 650 6.75 2.25 -18.40
C PRO A 650 7.33 1.52 -19.63
N ASP A 651 8.21 2.19 -20.38
CA ASP A 651 9.23 1.57 -21.20
C ASP A 651 10.53 1.52 -20.39
N PHE A 652 10.83 0.38 -19.78
CA PHE A 652 11.96 0.26 -18.84
C PHE A 652 13.32 0.53 -19.50
N ALA A 653 13.53 0.15 -20.76
CA ALA A 653 14.78 0.46 -21.45
C ALA A 653 14.90 1.96 -21.76
N ALA A 654 13.79 2.64 -22.06
CA ALA A 654 13.77 4.09 -22.23
C ALA A 654 13.97 4.82 -20.89
N LEU A 655 13.34 4.32 -19.81
CA LEU A 655 13.56 4.83 -18.44
C LEU A 655 15.04 4.74 -18.03
N ALA A 656 15.68 3.58 -18.25
CA ALA A 656 17.11 3.43 -17.97
C ALA A 656 17.97 4.45 -18.72
N ARG A 657 17.62 4.77 -19.97
CA ARG A 657 18.29 5.83 -20.73
C ARG A 657 18.03 7.22 -20.15
N ALA A 658 16.77 7.49 -19.78
CA ALA A 658 16.38 8.78 -19.21
C ALA A 658 17.06 9.03 -17.86
N PHE A 659 17.08 8.04 -16.96
CA PHE A 659 17.76 8.15 -15.66
C PHE A 659 19.27 8.32 -15.76
N ARG A 660 19.93 7.78 -16.79
CA ARG A 660 21.38 7.96 -17.01
C ARG A 660 21.74 9.42 -17.32
N HIS A 661 20.81 10.21 -17.80
CA HIS A 661 21.00 11.60 -18.22
C HIS A 661 20.26 12.62 -17.33
N ALA A 662 19.68 12.17 -16.22
CA ALA A 662 18.85 12.99 -15.32
C ALA A 662 19.64 13.84 -14.31
#